data_6f53a114d885775d4d4182c7eee7f265
#
_entry.id   6f53a114d885775d4d4182c7eee7f265
#
_cell.length_a   1.000
_cell.length_b   1.000
_cell.length_c   1.000
_cell.angle_alpha   90.00
_cell.angle_beta   90.00
_cell.angle_gamma   90.00
#
_symmetry.space_group_name_H-M   'P 1'
#
loop_
_entity.id
_entity.type
_entity.pdbx_description
1 polymer ?
#
loop_
_entity_poly.entity_id
_entity_poly.type
_entity_poly.pdbx_seq_one_letter_code
_entity_poly.pdbx_strand_id
1 'polypeptide(L)'
;MHKRNRRLRLPVLMAAGALAASGLATLQFTAFADSPDDSAGTSRQQDFASAAAEYDVPVDVLLGVAYQESAWASHGARHSTDGGFGPMHLTDVTPAMMAGGDAGAAGRKELSALAAKPALHTLQAAAKLTGLSPDALRTDSAANIRGGAALLASYEKSVAGGTPADPAKWYGAVARYSQSTQRQSAVVFADRVFGTLRKGASRVTQDGQRVHLGAAPSVRPSAAQVDRLHLKAADTADTECPPSVVCTFVPGSPVGLQVSNRPANGIRIDTIVIHDLESTYDAGVKDLASPTKNAATHYVMRSSDAAVTQMVPTKDIAFHAGNYSTNMHSLGIEHEGYAANGATWYTEAQYESTAALVTYLAARFDIPLDRQHIIGHDNVAGPADAYVSGMHWDPGNAWDWDHFMTLVGHPYSGAHRVPETGQVVTVDPTFADNVQTVRVCPGDDPLDPSAPCTDKQQASNFVYLRKAPDATAPLFGDQAIHGSGDGTNRISDWGSTAQSGQQFVVADVRGDWTSVWFSGAQVWFYNPDGRNAKITYGVQLIRPAGSTSVAVYGQSYPDASEYPAGLSPSTQSALSMYTVPADQAYVATRPPAVTDDYFKSSGTVVLGGKKMYTIQYNHRVVLVYANDVTATPVSHHWEDGN
;
A
#
# COMPACT_ATOMS: atom_id res chain seq x y z
N MET A 1 -45.30 49.04 19.69
CA MET A 1 -46.31 48.89 20.77
C MET A 1 -46.05 47.56 21.47
N HIS A 2 -45.76 47.68 22.74
CA HIS A 2 -45.99 46.84 23.92
C HIS A 2 -45.36 45.44 23.94
N LYS A 3 -44.31 45.25 24.73
CA LYS A 3 -44.16 44.99 26.20
C LYS A 3 -44.54 43.53 26.54
N ARG A 4 -43.91 42.71 27.38
CA ARG A 4 -43.01 42.86 28.55
C ARG A 4 -42.61 41.46 29.05
N ASN A 5 -41.35 41.20 29.38
CA ASN A 5 -40.75 40.88 30.69
C ASN A 5 -41.41 39.86 31.65
N ARG A 6 -40.65 38.87 32.16
CA ARG A 6 -40.10 38.79 33.57
C ARG A 6 -39.66 37.34 33.82
N ARG A 7 -38.42 37.04 34.13
CA ARG A 7 -37.66 37.05 35.40
C ARG A 7 -38.25 36.23 36.55
N LEU A 8 -37.46 35.36 37.13
CA LEU A 8 -37.00 35.17 38.54
C LEU A 8 -36.93 33.66 38.87
N ARG A 9 -36.04 33.06 39.59
CA ARG A 9 -34.90 33.30 40.51
C ARG A 9 -34.55 31.96 41.15
N LEU A 10 -33.27 31.75 41.40
CA LEU A 10 -32.74 30.75 42.33
C LEU A 10 -33.22 30.97 43.78
N PRO A 11 -33.05 29.94 44.68
CA PRO A 11 -31.94 30.12 45.62
C PRO A 11 -31.09 28.85 45.92
N VAL A 12 -29.87 29.16 46.32
CA VAL A 12 -28.81 28.37 46.93
C VAL A 12 -29.20 27.92 48.34
N LEU A 13 -28.73 26.76 48.79
CA LEU A 13 -28.34 26.53 50.18
C LEU A 13 -27.24 25.46 50.30
N MET A 14 -26.22 25.84 51.06
CA MET A 14 -25.05 25.03 51.45
C MET A 14 -25.40 24.11 52.61
N ALA A 15 -24.65 22.98 52.70
CA ALA A 15 -24.20 22.47 54.00
C ALA A 15 -22.94 21.60 53.81
N ALA A 16 -21.93 21.92 54.60
CA ALA A 16 -20.65 21.27 54.66
C ALA A 16 -20.71 20.02 55.55
N GLY A 17 -19.88 19.01 55.23
CA GLY A 17 -19.59 17.87 56.12
C GLY A 17 -18.37 17.12 55.60
N ALA A 18 -17.23 17.34 56.25
CA ALA A 18 -15.99 16.60 56.01
C ALA A 18 -16.00 15.24 56.72
N LEU A 19 -15.61 14.19 56.04
CA LEU A 19 -15.04 12.99 56.65
C LEU A 19 -14.10 12.32 55.66
N ALA A 20 -12.87 12.13 56.08
CA ALA A 20 -11.80 11.43 55.37
C ALA A 20 -12.03 9.91 55.38
N ALA A 21 -11.84 9.28 54.23
CA ALA A 21 -11.48 7.84 54.13
C ALA A 21 -10.83 7.55 52.79
N SER A 22 -9.60 7.08 52.89
CA SER A 22 -8.79 6.19 52.04
C SER A 22 -9.26 5.92 50.61
N GLY A 23 -8.37 6.26 49.65
CA GLY A 23 -8.54 6.16 48.21
C GLY A 23 -8.66 4.72 47.69
N LEU A 24 -9.68 4.55 46.88
CA LEU A 24 -9.72 3.63 45.77
C LEU A 24 -9.95 4.52 44.54
N ALA A 25 -8.93 4.64 43.69
CA ALA A 25 -9.07 5.31 42.39
C ALA A 25 -9.91 4.40 41.52
N THR A 26 -11.21 4.63 41.50
CA THR A 26 -12.09 4.12 40.44
C THR A 26 -11.81 4.90 39.17
N LEU A 27 -11.19 4.24 38.20
CA LEU A 27 -11.15 4.69 36.83
C LEU A 27 -12.60 4.91 36.36
N GLN A 28 -13.01 6.17 36.26
CA GLN A 28 -14.27 6.53 35.60
C GLN A 28 -14.07 6.35 34.10
N PHE A 29 -14.59 5.26 33.55
CA PHE A 29 -14.87 5.18 32.14
C PHE A 29 -15.94 6.21 31.82
N THR A 30 -15.57 7.28 31.10
CA THR A 30 -16.55 8.14 30.47
C THR A 30 -17.28 7.31 29.40
N ALA A 31 -18.53 6.98 29.67
CA ALA A 31 -19.40 6.37 28.67
C ALA A 31 -19.56 7.39 27.52
N PHE A 32 -19.07 7.01 26.36
CA PHE A 32 -19.35 7.73 25.12
C PHE A 32 -20.82 7.52 24.77
N ALA A 33 -21.51 8.58 24.38
CA ALA A 33 -22.88 8.51 23.92
C ALA A 33 -22.95 7.66 22.63
N ASP A 34 -23.74 6.62 22.67
CA ASP A 34 -24.00 5.70 21.56
C ASP A 34 -24.56 6.45 20.35
N SER A 35 -23.85 6.38 19.22
CA SER A 35 -24.41 6.61 17.90
C SER A 35 -25.01 5.28 17.41
N PRO A 36 -26.13 5.27 16.67
CA PRO A 36 -26.88 4.05 16.35
C PRO A 36 -26.30 3.26 15.17
N ASP A 37 -25.02 2.82 15.28
CA ASP A 37 -24.42 1.86 14.33
C ASP A 37 -23.36 1.00 15.03
N ASP A 38 -23.76 0.32 16.11
CA ASP A 38 -22.88 -0.44 16.99
C ASP A 38 -23.02 -1.96 16.79
N SER A 39 -22.66 -2.46 15.59
CA SER A 39 -22.47 -3.90 15.36
C SER A 39 -21.03 -4.37 15.66
N ALA A 40 -20.09 -3.45 15.90
CA ALA A 40 -18.68 -3.78 16.12
C ALA A 40 -18.42 -4.30 17.55
N GLY A 41 -17.72 -5.43 17.66
CA GLY A 41 -17.30 -6.01 18.94
C GLY A 41 -16.23 -5.17 19.63
N THR A 42 -16.16 -5.24 20.97
CA THR A 42 -15.17 -4.53 21.80
C THR A 42 -14.25 -5.49 22.59
N SER A 43 -14.31 -6.78 22.33
CA SER A 43 -13.52 -7.79 23.05
C SER A 43 -12.02 -7.58 22.91
N ARG A 44 -11.54 -7.18 21.72
CA ARG A 44 -10.13 -6.88 21.46
C ARG A 44 -9.59 -5.74 22.32
N GLN A 45 -10.36 -4.68 22.53
CA GLN A 45 -9.99 -3.59 23.45
C GLN A 45 -9.80 -4.10 24.88
N GLN A 46 -10.65 -5.03 25.30
CA GLN A 46 -10.57 -5.67 26.64
C GLN A 46 -9.36 -6.59 26.74
N ASP A 47 -9.01 -7.32 25.67
CA ASP A 47 -7.82 -8.18 25.61
C ASP A 47 -6.55 -7.35 25.84
N PHE A 48 -6.43 -6.18 25.16
CA PHE A 48 -5.33 -5.26 25.37
C PHE A 48 -5.26 -4.75 26.82
N ALA A 49 -6.39 -4.34 27.40
CA ALA A 49 -6.43 -3.84 28.77
C ALA A 49 -6.05 -4.94 29.78
N SER A 50 -6.51 -6.17 29.57
CA SER A 50 -6.23 -7.30 30.45
C SER A 50 -4.75 -7.72 30.39
N ALA A 51 -4.18 -7.82 29.18
CA ALA A 51 -2.77 -8.16 29.00
C ALA A 51 -1.83 -7.06 29.53
N ALA A 52 -2.18 -5.80 29.33
CA ALA A 52 -1.45 -4.66 29.87
C ALA A 52 -1.39 -4.70 31.41
N ALA A 53 -2.52 -4.99 32.07
CA ALA A 53 -2.59 -5.11 33.51
C ALA A 53 -1.84 -6.34 34.03
N GLU A 54 -1.87 -7.49 33.33
CA GLU A 54 -1.20 -8.73 33.72
C GLU A 54 0.34 -8.59 33.76
N TYR A 55 0.90 -7.82 32.81
CA TYR A 55 2.36 -7.67 32.66
C TYR A 55 2.90 -6.31 33.09
N ASP A 56 2.09 -5.46 33.73
CA ASP A 56 2.44 -4.09 34.13
C ASP A 56 2.95 -3.24 32.95
N VAL A 57 2.36 -3.36 31.76
CA VAL A 57 2.65 -2.55 30.59
C VAL A 57 1.63 -1.42 30.49
N PRO A 58 2.02 -0.17 30.26
CA PRO A 58 1.03 0.88 29.94
C PRO A 58 0.20 0.47 28.72
N VAL A 59 -1.13 0.47 28.85
CA VAL A 59 -2.03 0.00 27.78
C VAL A 59 -1.84 0.81 26.49
N ASP A 60 -1.54 2.09 26.60
CA ASP A 60 -1.29 2.97 25.43
C ASP A 60 -0.04 2.53 24.65
N VAL A 61 1.01 2.09 25.35
CA VAL A 61 2.23 1.55 24.70
C VAL A 61 1.91 0.26 23.97
N LEU A 62 1.18 -0.65 24.60
CA LEU A 62 0.80 -1.92 23.98
C LEU A 62 -0.08 -1.70 22.73
N LEU A 63 -1.08 -0.81 22.84
CA LEU A 63 -1.94 -0.41 21.71
C LEU A 63 -1.15 0.27 20.60
N GLY A 64 -0.21 1.15 20.92
CA GLY A 64 0.61 1.85 19.95
C GLY A 64 1.53 0.92 19.17
N VAL A 65 2.17 -0.06 19.84
CA VAL A 65 2.97 -1.10 19.18
C VAL A 65 2.09 -1.93 18.25
N ALA A 66 0.97 -2.45 18.74
CA ALA A 66 0.07 -3.28 17.93
C ALA A 66 -0.53 -2.52 16.73
N TYR A 67 -0.70 -1.20 16.84
CA TYR A 67 -1.14 -0.37 15.72
C TYR A 67 -0.09 -0.33 14.60
N GLN A 68 1.17 -0.09 14.93
CA GLN A 68 2.25 -0.05 13.96
C GLN A 68 2.53 -1.44 13.33
N GLU A 69 2.31 -2.51 14.07
CA GLU A 69 2.56 -3.88 13.63
C GLU A 69 1.44 -4.47 12.75
N SER A 70 0.18 -4.18 13.05
CA SER A 70 -0.96 -4.86 12.42
C SER A 70 -2.22 -4.02 12.30
N ALA A 71 -2.18 -2.74 12.70
CA ALA A 71 -3.37 -1.91 12.90
C ALA A 71 -4.46 -2.64 13.73
N TRP A 72 -4.03 -3.42 14.73
CA TRP A 72 -4.84 -4.23 15.66
C TRP A 72 -5.58 -5.43 15.05
N ALA A 73 -5.31 -5.78 13.80
CA ALA A 73 -5.99 -6.88 13.12
C ALA A 73 -5.49 -8.26 13.58
N SER A 74 -6.38 -9.27 13.57
CA SER A 74 -6.05 -10.64 13.99
C SER A 74 -5.47 -11.51 12.89
N HIS A 75 -5.82 -11.20 11.66
CA HIS A 75 -5.44 -11.93 10.45
C HIS A 75 -5.82 -13.42 10.41
N GLY A 76 -6.70 -13.87 11.32
CA GLY A 76 -7.29 -15.21 11.30
C GLY A 76 -6.28 -16.35 11.31
N ALA A 77 -5.24 -16.26 12.16
CA ALA A 77 -4.15 -17.23 12.27
C ALA A 77 -3.20 -17.34 11.05
N ARG A 78 -3.33 -16.43 10.07
CA ARG A 78 -2.36 -16.33 8.98
C ARG A 78 -1.15 -15.51 9.43
N HIS A 79 0.03 -15.91 8.98
CA HIS A 79 1.23 -15.11 9.22
C HIS A 79 1.39 -14.02 8.17
N SER A 80 2.15 -12.98 8.53
CA SER A 80 2.64 -11.97 7.60
C SER A 80 3.69 -12.55 6.66
N THR A 81 4.10 -11.76 5.73
CA THR A 81 5.18 -12.07 4.79
C THR A 81 6.53 -12.25 5.47
N ASP A 82 6.77 -11.60 6.58
CA ASP A 82 7.94 -11.78 7.43
C ASP A 82 7.71 -12.76 8.61
N GLY A 83 6.62 -13.56 8.57
CA GLY A 83 6.32 -14.63 9.52
C GLY A 83 5.72 -14.19 10.84
N GLY A 84 5.14 -12.97 10.92
CA GLY A 84 4.45 -12.47 12.10
C GLY A 84 3.00 -12.95 12.21
N PHE A 85 2.48 -13.12 13.41
CA PHE A 85 1.13 -13.60 13.69
C PHE A 85 0.37 -12.67 14.63
N GLY A 86 -0.90 -12.49 14.35
CA GLY A 86 -1.87 -11.82 15.23
C GLY A 86 -1.61 -10.33 15.47
N PRO A 87 -2.39 -9.70 16.38
CA PRO A 87 -2.34 -8.26 16.61
C PRO A 87 -0.99 -7.70 17.04
N MET A 88 -0.14 -8.53 17.65
CA MET A 88 1.20 -8.15 18.11
C MET A 88 2.30 -8.60 17.17
N HIS A 89 1.96 -9.14 15.99
CA HIS A 89 2.93 -9.55 14.96
C HIS A 89 4.08 -10.43 15.49
N LEU A 90 3.74 -11.44 16.33
CA LEU A 90 4.74 -12.33 16.89
C LEU A 90 5.33 -13.22 15.80
N THR A 91 6.62 -13.06 15.48
CA THR A 91 7.28 -13.73 14.36
C THR A 91 7.68 -15.18 14.67
N ASP A 92 7.50 -16.06 13.69
CA ASP A 92 7.97 -17.45 13.73
C ASP A 92 8.29 -17.96 12.32
N VAL A 93 9.41 -17.51 11.77
CA VAL A 93 9.81 -17.72 10.38
C VAL A 93 10.32 -19.14 10.16
N THR A 94 9.82 -19.80 9.12
CA THR A 94 10.29 -21.13 8.71
C THR A 94 11.24 -21.05 7.52
N PRO A 95 12.11 -22.07 7.27
CA PRO A 95 12.91 -22.15 6.05
C PRO A 95 12.06 -22.12 4.76
N ALA A 96 10.83 -22.64 4.79
CA ALA A 96 9.92 -22.61 3.66
C ALA A 96 9.45 -21.19 3.32
N MET A 97 9.16 -20.36 4.34
CA MET A 97 8.83 -18.94 4.16
C MET A 97 9.98 -18.15 3.51
N MET A 98 11.24 -18.47 3.88
CA MET A 98 12.42 -17.84 3.29
C MET A 98 12.72 -18.29 1.85
N ALA A 99 12.18 -19.43 1.45
CA ALA A 99 12.39 -20.00 0.10
C ALA A 99 11.24 -19.68 -0.87
N GLY A 100 10.17 -19.02 -0.38
CA GLY A 100 8.97 -18.75 -1.17
C GLY A 100 9.18 -17.76 -2.32
N GLY A 101 8.33 -17.84 -3.31
CA GLY A 101 8.07 -16.84 -4.33
C GLY A 101 8.82 -16.97 -5.64
N ASP A 102 10.11 -17.18 -5.67
CA ASP A 102 10.86 -17.25 -6.93
C ASP A 102 11.71 -18.53 -7.03
N ALA A 103 11.70 -19.15 -8.21
CA ALA A 103 12.55 -20.33 -8.53
C ALA A 103 14.05 -20.07 -8.28
N GLY A 104 14.49 -18.80 -8.27
CA GLY A 104 15.85 -18.38 -7.92
C GLY A 104 16.26 -18.64 -6.46
N ALA A 105 15.30 -18.80 -5.54
CA ALA A 105 15.57 -19.09 -4.13
C ALA A 105 15.74 -20.59 -3.83
N ALA A 106 15.30 -21.46 -4.73
CA ALA A 106 15.32 -22.91 -4.53
C ALA A 106 16.74 -23.46 -4.33
N GLY A 107 16.94 -24.21 -3.24
CA GLY A 107 18.22 -24.87 -2.92
C GLY A 107 19.29 -24.00 -2.28
N ARG A 108 19.01 -22.75 -1.91
CA ARG A 108 19.94 -21.85 -1.21
C ARG A 108 20.06 -22.21 0.27
N LYS A 109 21.14 -22.90 0.66
CA LYS A 109 21.39 -23.32 2.06
C LYS A 109 21.50 -22.15 3.04
N GLU A 110 21.94 -20.99 2.58
CA GLU A 110 22.07 -19.78 3.39
C GLU A 110 20.73 -19.21 3.87
N LEU A 111 19.60 -19.48 3.18
CA LEU A 111 18.28 -19.05 3.61
C LEU A 111 17.84 -19.75 4.89
N SER A 112 18.19 -21.02 5.07
CA SER A 112 17.94 -21.74 6.32
C SER A 112 18.69 -21.12 7.50
N ALA A 113 19.90 -20.60 7.28
CA ALA A 113 20.66 -19.88 8.32
C ALA A 113 20.03 -18.53 8.66
N LEU A 114 19.44 -17.82 7.68
CA LEU A 114 18.68 -16.60 7.91
C LEU A 114 17.42 -16.89 8.75
N ALA A 115 16.66 -17.95 8.40
CA ALA A 115 15.48 -18.36 9.15
C ALA A 115 15.76 -18.71 10.62
N ALA A 116 16.98 -19.15 10.94
CA ALA A 116 17.36 -19.50 12.32
C ALA A 116 17.70 -18.29 13.24
N LYS A 117 17.64 -17.04 12.74
CA LYS A 117 17.94 -15.86 13.56
C LYS A 117 16.93 -15.71 14.70
N PRO A 118 17.36 -15.52 15.98
CA PRO A 118 16.42 -15.37 17.11
C PRO A 118 15.40 -14.23 16.96
N ALA A 119 15.77 -13.16 16.24
CA ALA A 119 14.88 -12.03 15.95
C ALA A 119 13.63 -12.43 15.14
N LEU A 120 13.69 -13.56 14.41
CA LEU A 120 12.59 -14.09 13.61
C LEU A 120 11.73 -15.13 14.38
N HIS A 121 11.92 -15.27 15.70
CA HIS A 121 11.22 -16.23 16.55
C HIS A 121 10.68 -15.59 17.83
N THR A 122 10.13 -14.38 17.75
CA THR A 122 9.55 -13.67 18.91
C THR A 122 8.35 -14.41 19.47
N LEU A 123 7.61 -15.17 18.65
CA LEU A 123 6.51 -16.02 19.08
C LEU A 123 6.98 -17.12 20.04
N GLN A 124 8.10 -17.77 19.74
CA GLN A 124 8.68 -18.78 20.63
C GLN A 124 9.18 -18.17 21.95
N ALA A 125 9.72 -16.96 21.90
CA ALA A 125 10.11 -16.21 23.10
C ALA A 125 8.87 -15.84 23.93
N ALA A 126 7.78 -15.40 23.30
CA ALA A 126 6.50 -15.12 23.97
C ALA A 126 5.89 -16.38 24.59
N ALA A 127 5.92 -17.52 23.89
CA ALA A 127 5.46 -18.82 24.42
C ALA A 127 6.19 -19.20 25.71
N LYS A 128 7.51 -19.01 25.73
CA LYS A 128 8.34 -19.27 26.90
C LYS A 128 8.00 -18.34 28.09
N LEU A 129 7.71 -17.06 27.81
CA LEU A 129 7.39 -16.07 28.85
C LEU A 129 5.99 -16.28 29.45
N THR A 130 5.03 -16.66 28.62
CA THR A 130 3.62 -16.79 29.02
C THR A 130 3.23 -18.19 29.45
N GLY A 131 4.02 -19.22 29.07
CA GLY A 131 3.65 -20.64 29.25
C GLY A 131 2.54 -21.10 28.27
N LEU A 132 2.13 -20.25 27.32
CA LEU A 132 1.14 -20.60 26.29
C LEU A 132 1.78 -21.42 25.18
N SER A 133 0.97 -22.25 24.50
CA SER A 133 1.47 -22.99 23.35
C SER A 133 1.72 -22.06 22.15
N PRO A 134 2.71 -22.34 21.29
CA PRO A 134 2.90 -21.59 20.06
C PRO A 134 1.64 -21.53 19.19
N ASP A 135 0.84 -22.59 19.15
CA ASP A 135 -0.40 -22.63 18.37
C ASP A 135 -1.47 -21.68 18.93
N ALA A 136 -1.59 -21.58 20.26
CA ALA A 136 -2.48 -20.58 20.85
C ALA A 136 -2.05 -19.15 20.48
N LEU A 137 -0.74 -18.86 20.50
CA LEU A 137 -0.21 -17.55 20.11
C LEU A 137 -0.42 -17.22 18.63
N ARG A 138 -0.54 -18.24 17.74
CA ARG A 138 -0.85 -18.03 16.32
C ARG A 138 -2.34 -17.83 16.06
N THR A 139 -3.20 -18.55 16.78
CA THR A 139 -4.62 -18.71 16.41
C THR A 139 -5.58 -17.88 17.26
N ASP A 140 -5.18 -17.50 18.48
CA ASP A 140 -6.00 -16.75 19.43
C ASP A 140 -5.43 -15.34 19.64
N SER A 141 -6.23 -14.34 19.32
CA SER A 141 -5.82 -12.93 19.42
C SER A 141 -5.53 -12.49 20.85
N ALA A 142 -6.30 -12.97 21.85
CA ALA A 142 -6.07 -12.62 23.24
C ALA A 142 -4.76 -13.24 23.74
N ALA A 143 -4.48 -14.50 23.38
CA ALA A 143 -3.20 -15.14 23.65
C ALA A 143 -2.03 -14.40 22.99
N ASN A 144 -2.20 -13.98 21.72
CA ASN A 144 -1.19 -13.21 20.98
C ASN A 144 -0.89 -11.87 21.67
N ILE A 145 -1.92 -11.12 22.06
CA ILE A 145 -1.77 -9.84 22.78
C ILE A 145 -1.05 -10.06 24.13
N ARG A 146 -1.39 -11.14 24.88
CA ARG A 146 -0.65 -11.51 26.09
C ARG A 146 0.83 -11.79 25.82
N GLY A 147 1.12 -12.49 24.71
CA GLY A 147 2.49 -12.76 24.26
C GLY A 147 3.28 -11.49 24.00
N GLY A 148 2.69 -10.53 23.29
CA GLY A 148 3.30 -9.24 23.01
C GLY A 148 3.53 -8.38 24.25
N ALA A 149 2.57 -8.37 25.18
CA ALA A 149 2.70 -7.68 26.47
C ALA A 149 3.84 -8.29 27.31
N ALA A 150 3.94 -9.62 27.36
CA ALA A 150 5.02 -10.33 28.08
C ALA A 150 6.40 -10.00 27.49
N LEU A 151 6.51 -9.92 26.15
CA LEU A 151 7.75 -9.50 25.47
C LEU A 151 8.13 -8.07 25.81
N LEU A 152 7.20 -7.12 25.67
CA LEU A 152 7.44 -5.72 26.00
C LEU A 152 7.91 -5.56 27.47
N ALA A 153 7.22 -6.20 28.41
CA ALA A 153 7.62 -6.20 29.83
C ALA A 153 9.01 -6.79 30.04
N SER A 154 9.33 -7.88 29.35
CA SER A 154 10.66 -8.51 29.39
C SER A 154 11.74 -7.58 28.84
N TYR A 155 11.47 -6.90 27.74
CA TYR A 155 12.40 -5.95 27.14
C TYR A 155 12.61 -4.74 28.07
N GLU A 156 11.54 -4.17 28.65
CA GLU A 156 11.68 -3.04 29.57
C GLU A 156 12.45 -3.41 30.85
N LYS A 157 12.18 -4.58 31.43
CA LYS A 157 12.95 -5.09 32.56
C LYS A 157 14.44 -5.22 32.22
N SER A 158 14.77 -5.61 30.99
CA SER A 158 16.17 -5.72 30.55
C SER A 158 16.83 -4.36 30.30
N VAL A 159 16.07 -3.34 29.87
CA VAL A 159 16.56 -1.99 29.56
C VAL A 159 16.60 -1.08 30.79
N ALA A 160 15.54 -1.12 31.63
CA ALA A 160 15.34 -0.19 32.74
C ALA A 160 15.31 -0.84 34.12
N GLY A 161 15.33 -2.17 34.21
CA GLY A 161 15.32 -2.90 35.47
C GLY A 161 13.94 -3.06 36.10
N GLY A 162 12.86 -2.62 35.46
CA GLY A 162 11.50 -2.71 35.98
C GLY A 162 10.46 -2.34 34.91
N THR A 163 9.18 -2.26 35.32
CA THR A 163 8.03 -1.91 34.47
C THR A 163 7.41 -0.61 34.96
N PRO A 164 7.93 0.57 34.56
CA PRO A 164 7.43 1.87 35.01
C PRO A 164 6.02 2.14 34.49
N ALA A 165 5.17 2.80 35.28
CA ALA A 165 3.82 3.20 34.86
C ALA A 165 3.81 4.35 33.84
N ASP A 166 4.91 5.09 33.71
CA ASP A 166 5.04 6.20 32.76
C ASP A 166 5.33 5.69 31.35
N PRO A 167 4.42 5.87 30.37
CA PRO A 167 4.61 5.43 29.00
C PRO A 167 5.92 5.95 28.37
N ALA A 168 6.34 7.17 28.68
CA ALA A 168 7.54 7.79 28.11
C ALA A 168 8.83 7.02 28.44
N LYS A 169 8.82 6.17 29.45
CA LYS A 169 9.98 5.36 29.85
C LYS A 169 10.13 4.05 29.06
N TRP A 170 9.16 3.72 28.22
CA TRP A 170 9.14 2.48 27.43
C TRP A 170 9.81 2.59 26.05
N TYR A 171 10.39 3.74 25.75
CA TYR A 171 10.97 3.97 24.42
C TYR A 171 12.03 2.94 24.03
N GLY A 172 12.89 2.53 24.96
CA GLY A 172 13.90 1.50 24.72
C GLY A 172 13.30 0.12 24.46
N ALA A 173 12.27 -0.27 25.21
CA ALA A 173 11.57 -1.55 24.98
C ALA A 173 10.82 -1.56 23.65
N VAL A 174 10.16 -0.46 23.31
CA VAL A 174 9.49 -0.29 22.01
C VAL A 174 10.51 -0.36 20.88
N ALA A 175 11.64 0.35 20.97
CA ALA A 175 12.71 0.28 19.98
C ALA A 175 13.22 -1.17 19.80
N ARG A 176 13.36 -1.93 20.91
CA ARG A 176 13.75 -3.34 20.86
C ARG A 176 12.69 -4.24 20.22
N TYR A 177 11.41 -3.89 20.32
CA TYR A 177 10.30 -4.66 19.74
C TYR A 177 10.41 -4.78 18.23
N SER A 178 10.92 -3.77 17.53
CA SER A 178 11.20 -3.79 16.08
C SER A 178 12.19 -4.88 15.65
N GLN A 179 12.84 -5.58 16.57
CA GLN A 179 13.93 -6.54 16.32
C GLN A 179 15.09 -5.99 15.46
N SER A 180 15.15 -4.70 15.22
CA SER A 180 16.19 -4.09 14.40
C SER A 180 17.57 -4.23 15.03
N THR A 181 18.57 -4.57 14.21
CA THR A 181 19.97 -4.60 14.62
C THR A 181 20.64 -3.23 14.47
N GLN A 182 19.97 -2.26 13.84
CA GLN A 182 20.45 -0.91 13.60
C GLN A 182 19.74 0.09 14.52
N ARG A 183 20.54 0.95 15.16
CA ARG A 183 20.03 1.96 16.11
C ARG A 183 18.99 2.89 15.48
N GLN A 184 19.25 3.37 14.28
CA GLN A 184 18.38 4.34 13.62
C GLN A 184 17.01 3.73 13.25
N SER A 185 16.98 2.49 12.74
CA SER A 185 15.72 1.78 12.45
C SER A 185 14.89 1.59 13.72
N ALA A 186 15.53 1.15 14.82
CA ALA A 186 14.86 0.99 16.09
C ALA A 186 14.29 2.32 16.64
N VAL A 187 15.03 3.44 16.45
CA VAL A 187 14.56 4.79 16.82
C VAL A 187 13.36 5.20 15.98
N VAL A 188 13.39 5.01 14.65
CA VAL A 188 12.30 5.39 13.76
C VAL A 188 11.02 4.61 14.10
N PHE A 189 11.12 3.30 14.34
CA PHE A 189 9.98 2.50 14.78
C PHE A 189 9.39 3.04 16.10
N ALA A 190 10.25 3.27 17.11
CA ALA A 190 9.79 3.82 18.38
C ALA A 190 9.16 5.22 18.21
N ASP A 191 9.74 6.08 17.39
CA ASP A 191 9.19 7.42 17.12
C ASP A 191 7.79 7.37 16.50
N ARG A 192 7.51 6.41 15.60
CA ARG A 192 6.18 6.16 15.02
C ARG A 192 5.19 5.69 16.08
N VAL A 193 5.54 4.69 16.87
CA VAL A 193 4.70 4.23 18.00
C VAL A 193 4.35 5.39 18.91
N PHE A 194 5.33 6.18 19.34
CA PHE A 194 5.09 7.35 20.21
C PHE A 194 4.42 8.51 19.47
N GLY A 195 4.54 8.58 18.15
CA GLY A 195 3.74 9.46 17.27
C GLY A 195 2.26 9.10 17.33
N THR A 196 1.95 7.82 17.21
CA THR A 196 0.58 7.28 17.35
C THR A 196 0.03 7.53 18.76
N LEU A 197 0.82 7.31 19.81
CA LEU A 197 0.39 7.64 21.18
C LEU A 197 0.01 9.13 21.32
N ARG A 198 0.78 10.04 20.75
CA ARG A 198 0.49 11.48 20.84
C ARG A 198 -0.75 11.90 20.08
N LYS A 199 -0.98 11.30 18.90
CA LYS A 199 -2.12 11.63 18.02
C LYS A 199 -3.40 10.89 18.43
N GLY A 200 -3.27 9.71 18.99
CA GLY A 200 -4.35 8.73 19.13
C GLY A 200 -4.67 8.04 17.81
N ALA A 201 -5.43 6.95 17.88
CA ALA A 201 -5.94 6.22 16.73
C ALA A 201 -7.26 5.54 17.07
N SER A 202 -8.12 5.33 16.09
CA SER A 202 -9.37 4.56 16.25
C SER A 202 -9.68 3.83 14.96
N ARG A 203 -10.05 2.54 15.07
CA ARG A 203 -10.35 1.70 13.90
C ARG A 203 -11.34 0.60 14.27
N VAL A 204 -12.13 0.18 13.28
CA VAL A 204 -12.80 -1.12 13.27
C VAL A 204 -11.94 -2.07 12.44
N THR A 205 -11.54 -3.19 13.03
CA THR A 205 -10.70 -4.19 12.34
C THR A 205 -11.54 -5.03 11.36
N GLN A 206 -10.89 -5.77 10.46
CA GLN A 206 -11.57 -6.61 9.46
C GLN A 206 -12.47 -7.69 10.08
N ASP A 207 -12.16 -8.12 11.30
CA ASP A 207 -12.98 -9.06 12.10
C ASP A 207 -14.00 -8.33 13.00
N GLY A 208 -14.32 -7.08 12.68
CA GLY A 208 -15.39 -6.31 13.30
C GLY A 208 -15.12 -5.84 14.73
N GLN A 209 -13.85 -5.74 15.15
CA GLN A 209 -13.49 -5.28 16.50
C GLN A 209 -13.17 -3.79 16.51
N ARG A 210 -13.87 -3.03 17.32
CA ARG A 210 -13.57 -1.61 17.55
C ARG A 210 -12.42 -1.47 18.55
N VAL A 211 -11.33 -0.83 18.13
CA VAL A 211 -10.19 -0.52 18.99
C VAL A 211 -9.90 0.97 18.96
N HIS A 212 -9.59 1.52 20.13
CA HIS A 212 -9.32 2.95 20.31
C HIS A 212 -8.11 3.17 21.21
N LEU A 213 -7.20 4.02 20.76
CA LEU A 213 -6.08 4.58 21.51
C LEU A 213 -6.32 6.08 21.68
N GLY A 214 -6.51 6.54 22.92
CA GLY A 214 -6.70 7.95 23.23
C GLY A 214 -5.43 8.77 22.95
N ALA A 215 -5.60 10.01 22.48
CA ALA A 215 -4.46 10.90 22.26
C ALA A 215 -3.78 11.30 23.57
N ALA A 216 -2.45 11.17 23.64
CA ALA A 216 -1.61 11.57 24.77
C ALA A 216 -0.54 12.59 24.36
N PRO A 217 -0.91 13.85 24.00
CA PRO A 217 -0.01 14.81 23.36
C PRO A 217 1.13 15.28 24.27
N SER A 218 1.07 15.00 25.58
CA SER A 218 2.12 15.36 26.54
C SER A 218 3.24 14.34 26.67
N VAL A 219 3.11 13.13 26.10
CA VAL A 219 4.13 12.07 26.21
C VAL A 219 5.41 12.50 25.46
N ARG A 220 6.52 12.51 26.20
CA ARG A 220 7.85 12.93 25.70
C ARG A 220 8.89 11.86 26.04
N PRO A 221 9.05 10.82 25.21
CA PRO A 221 10.07 9.80 25.42
C PRO A 221 11.47 10.34 25.13
N SER A 222 12.49 9.59 25.56
CA SER A 222 13.89 9.91 25.30
C SER A 222 14.56 8.83 24.46
N ALA A 223 15.04 9.19 23.30
CA ALA A 223 15.79 8.29 22.41
C ALA A 223 17.11 7.77 23.04
N ALA A 224 17.62 8.43 24.08
CA ALA A 224 18.79 7.95 24.83
C ALA A 224 18.60 6.56 25.48
N GLN A 225 17.35 6.11 25.66
CA GLN A 225 17.08 4.75 26.16
C GLN A 225 17.54 3.66 25.17
N VAL A 226 17.59 3.98 23.85
CA VAL A 226 18.05 3.05 22.80
C VAL A 226 19.56 2.78 22.91
N ASP A 227 20.35 3.69 23.47
CA ASP A 227 21.78 3.51 23.63
C ASP A 227 22.12 2.27 24.50
N ARG A 228 21.21 1.90 25.41
CA ARG A 228 21.35 0.69 26.24
C ARG A 228 21.17 -0.62 25.48
N LEU A 229 20.66 -0.56 24.24
CA LEU A 229 20.49 -1.73 23.38
C LEU A 229 21.78 -2.07 22.62
N HIS A 230 22.80 -1.20 22.64
CA HIS A 230 24.08 -1.39 21.96
C HIS A 230 23.96 -1.77 20.48
N LEU A 231 22.97 -1.17 19.78
CA LEU A 231 22.70 -1.41 18.38
C LEU A 231 23.77 -0.75 17.49
N LYS A 232 23.97 -1.32 16.30
CA LYS A 232 24.92 -0.76 15.32
C LYS A 232 24.43 0.58 14.79
N ALA A 233 25.35 1.51 14.51
CA ALA A 233 25.03 2.68 13.69
C ALA A 233 24.67 2.22 12.27
N ALA A 234 23.71 2.88 11.63
CA ALA A 234 23.41 2.63 10.22
C ALA A 234 24.57 3.15 9.35
N ASP A 235 24.92 2.40 8.33
CA ASP A 235 25.77 2.90 7.24
C ASP A 235 24.85 3.64 6.26
N THR A 236 24.81 4.96 6.37
CA THR A 236 23.91 5.83 5.59
C THR A 236 24.68 6.62 4.52
N ALA A 237 25.94 6.27 4.26
CA ALA A 237 26.74 6.95 3.25
C ALA A 237 26.10 6.78 1.87
N ASP A 238 25.91 7.89 1.18
CA ASP A 238 25.49 8.00 -0.23
C ASP A 238 24.07 7.49 -0.59
N THR A 239 23.13 7.41 0.37
CA THR A 239 21.74 7.05 0.07
C THR A 239 20.88 8.27 -0.31
N GLU A 240 19.91 8.05 -1.19
CA GLU A 240 18.96 9.05 -1.68
C GLU A 240 17.59 8.87 -1.02
N CYS A 241 17.57 9.04 0.32
CA CYS A 241 16.37 8.89 1.16
C CYS A 241 16.15 10.13 2.03
N PRO A 242 14.90 10.40 2.47
CA PRO A 242 14.65 11.48 3.42
C PRO A 242 15.25 11.14 4.81
N PRO A 243 15.61 12.15 5.62
CA PRO A 243 16.17 11.92 6.96
C PRO A 243 15.23 11.15 7.93
N SER A 244 13.93 11.13 7.64
CA SER A 244 12.92 10.41 8.42
C SER A 244 12.85 8.92 8.12
N VAL A 245 13.59 8.45 7.10
CA VAL A 245 13.62 7.04 6.69
C VAL A 245 15.02 6.49 6.91
N VAL A 246 15.10 5.34 7.54
CA VAL A 246 16.39 4.63 7.70
C VAL A 246 16.73 3.94 6.39
N CYS A 247 17.84 4.36 5.80
CA CYS A 247 18.24 3.90 4.49
C CYS A 247 19.67 3.38 4.51
N THR A 248 19.89 2.23 3.89
CA THR A 248 21.21 1.66 3.65
C THR A 248 21.40 1.44 2.15
N PHE A 249 22.64 1.25 1.69
CA PHE A 249 22.91 0.95 0.29
C PHE A 249 23.47 -0.47 0.13
N VAL A 250 22.83 -1.28 -0.73
CA VAL A 250 23.33 -2.58 -1.19
C VAL A 250 23.22 -2.58 -2.71
N PRO A 251 24.32 -2.68 -3.46
CA PRO A 251 24.26 -2.64 -4.92
C PRO A 251 23.36 -3.74 -5.49
N GLY A 252 22.42 -3.35 -6.36
CA GLY A 252 21.61 -4.28 -7.14
C GLY A 252 22.44 -5.00 -8.23
N SER A 253 21.83 -5.99 -8.86
CA SER A 253 22.45 -6.76 -9.93
C SER A 253 22.96 -5.86 -11.07
N PRO A 254 24.21 -6.00 -11.51
CA PRO A 254 24.77 -5.19 -12.60
C PRO A 254 24.13 -5.48 -13.95
N VAL A 255 23.42 -6.61 -14.11
CA VAL A 255 22.70 -6.98 -15.34
C VAL A 255 21.21 -6.64 -15.26
N GLY A 256 20.70 -6.34 -14.05
CA GLY A 256 19.33 -5.89 -13.81
C GLY A 256 19.15 -4.37 -13.90
N LEU A 257 20.17 -3.63 -14.24
CA LEU A 257 20.13 -2.17 -14.34
C LEU A 257 20.91 -1.63 -15.52
N GLN A 258 20.63 -0.39 -15.87
CA GLN A 258 21.37 0.34 -16.88
C GLN A 258 21.88 1.67 -16.33
N VAL A 259 23.20 1.85 -16.30
CA VAL A 259 23.82 3.10 -15.87
C VAL A 259 23.37 4.23 -16.80
N SER A 260 22.88 5.31 -16.22
CA SER A 260 22.33 6.47 -16.91
C SER A 260 22.77 7.76 -16.19
N ASN A 261 22.12 8.85 -16.48
CA ASN A 261 22.32 10.12 -15.77
C ASN A 261 21.02 10.92 -15.77
N ARG A 262 19.88 10.26 -15.47
CA ARG A 262 18.57 10.90 -15.39
C ARG A 262 18.52 11.87 -14.21
N PRO A 263 17.81 12.99 -14.26
CA PRO A 263 17.19 13.56 -15.46
C PRO A 263 18.16 14.44 -16.28
N ALA A 264 19.43 14.52 -15.89
CA ALA A 264 20.40 15.43 -16.53
C ALA A 264 20.68 15.08 -18.00
N ASN A 265 20.44 13.83 -18.43
CA ASN A 265 20.55 13.42 -19.83
C ASN A 265 19.29 13.73 -20.64
N GLY A 266 18.24 14.33 -20.06
CA GLY A 266 16.99 14.69 -20.70
C GLY A 266 15.85 13.68 -20.55
N ILE A 267 16.10 12.46 -20.01
CA ILE A 267 15.07 11.48 -19.67
C ILE A 267 14.46 11.87 -18.33
N ARG A 268 13.18 12.19 -18.31
CA ARG A 268 12.47 12.55 -17.09
C ARG A 268 12.20 11.30 -16.23
N ILE A 269 12.23 11.49 -14.91
CA ILE A 269 11.67 10.56 -13.95
C ILE A 269 10.34 11.16 -13.53
N ASP A 270 9.23 10.55 -13.95
CA ASP A 270 7.88 11.09 -13.76
C ASP A 270 6.89 10.07 -13.16
N THR A 271 7.37 8.90 -12.75
CA THR A 271 6.54 7.82 -12.23
C THR A 271 7.23 7.15 -11.04
N ILE A 272 6.46 6.79 -10.01
CA ILE A 272 6.87 5.88 -8.95
C ILE A 272 5.99 4.63 -9.03
N VAL A 273 6.63 3.45 -9.06
CA VAL A 273 5.93 2.16 -9.12
C VAL A 273 6.09 1.44 -7.79
N ILE A 274 4.96 1.12 -7.19
CA ILE A 274 4.86 0.35 -5.96
C ILE A 274 4.78 -1.12 -6.32
N HIS A 275 5.68 -1.91 -5.71
CA HIS A 275 5.80 -3.35 -5.88
C HIS A 275 5.71 -4.08 -4.56
N ASP A 276 5.58 -5.39 -4.61
CA ASP A 276 6.04 -6.26 -3.55
C ASP A 276 7.01 -7.33 -4.06
N LEU A 277 7.87 -7.79 -3.15
CA LEU A 277 8.97 -8.71 -3.47
C LEU A 277 8.51 -10.13 -3.80
N GLU A 278 7.23 -10.48 -3.55
CA GLU A 278 6.80 -11.88 -3.46
C GLU A 278 7.78 -12.73 -2.61
N SER A 279 8.38 -12.09 -1.59
CA SER A 279 9.48 -12.65 -0.79
C SER A 279 9.66 -11.89 0.53
N THR A 280 10.43 -12.49 1.45
CA THR A 280 10.94 -11.78 2.62
C THR A 280 12.03 -10.78 2.23
N TYR A 281 12.19 -9.73 3.05
CA TYR A 281 13.18 -8.67 2.81
C TYR A 281 14.61 -9.20 2.60
N ASP A 282 15.12 -10.03 3.51
CA ASP A 282 16.49 -10.56 3.43
C ASP A 282 16.70 -11.42 2.16
N ALA A 283 15.69 -12.21 1.78
CA ALA A 283 15.74 -13.03 0.56
C ALA A 283 15.67 -12.16 -0.70
N GLY A 284 14.75 -11.19 -0.74
CA GLY A 284 14.58 -10.29 -1.88
C GLY A 284 15.82 -9.42 -2.13
N VAL A 285 16.36 -8.76 -1.10
CA VAL A 285 17.60 -7.97 -1.22
C VAL A 285 18.76 -8.83 -1.75
N LYS A 286 18.89 -10.06 -1.24
CA LYS A 286 19.93 -10.98 -1.69
C LYS A 286 19.74 -11.45 -3.12
N ASP A 287 18.51 -11.73 -3.53
CA ASP A 287 18.20 -12.14 -4.90
C ASP A 287 18.47 -10.98 -5.87
N LEU A 288 17.95 -9.77 -5.58
CA LEU A 288 18.15 -8.59 -6.41
C LEU A 288 19.61 -8.12 -6.47
N ALA A 289 20.45 -8.46 -5.48
CA ALA A 289 21.90 -8.23 -5.51
C ALA A 289 22.69 -9.33 -6.24
N SER A 290 22.06 -10.42 -6.66
CA SER A 290 22.72 -11.52 -7.37
C SER A 290 23.28 -11.05 -8.72
N PRO A 291 24.56 -11.33 -9.04
CA PRO A 291 25.18 -10.84 -10.27
C PRO A 291 24.57 -11.36 -11.57
N THR A 292 23.70 -12.35 -11.48
CA THR A 292 23.03 -12.97 -12.64
C THR A 292 21.52 -12.64 -12.72
N LYS A 293 20.98 -11.93 -11.72
CA LYS A 293 19.56 -11.51 -11.74
C LYS A 293 19.38 -10.41 -12.78
N ASN A 294 18.50 -10.60 -13.75
CA ASN A 294 18.21 -9.65 -14.81
C ASN A 294 17.10 -8.63 -14.43
N ALA A 295 16.85 -8.48 -13.14
CA ALA A 295 15.96 -7.48 -12.56
C ALA A 295 16.66 -6.75 -11.42
N ALA A 296 16.26 -5.53 -11.16
CA ALA A 296 16.68 -4.72 -10.01
C ALA A 296 15.60 -3.69 -9.72
N THR A 297 15.59 -3.16 -8.50
CA THR A 297 14.73 -2.04 -8.09
C THR A 297 15.55 -0.94 -7.46
N HIS A 298 14.99 0.27 -7.35
CA HIS A 298 15.68 1.37 -6.69
C HIS A 298 15.70 1.20 -5.17
N TYR A 299 14.58 0.76 -4.60
CA TYR A 299 14.43 0.63 -3.15
C TYR A 299 13.72 -0.67 -2.77
N VAL A 300 14.13 -1.23 -1.64
CA VAL A 300 13.46 -2.37 -0.99
C VAL A 300 13.14 -1.97 0.44
N MET A 301 11.92 -2.22 0.89
CA MET A 301 11.42 -1.84 2.21
C MET A 301 11.06 -3.06 3.05
N ARG A 302 11.54 -3.09 4.31
CA ARG A 302 11.24 -4.14 5.28
C ARG A 302 9.94 -3.86 6.02
N SER A 303 9.14 -4.90 6.29
CA SER A 303 7.83 -4.75 6.93
C SER A 303 7.93 -4.45 8.43
N SER A 304 8.84 -5.11 9.14
CA SER A 304 8.89 -5.09 10.60
C SER A 304 9.29 -3.74 11.21
N ASP A 305 10.17 -2.97 10.57
CA ASP A 305 10.63 -1.67 11.08
C ASP A 305 10.67 -0.58 9.99
N ALA A 306 10.19 -0.93 8.78
CA ALA A 306 10.16 -0.08 7.60
C ALA A 306 11.54 0.52 7.23
N ALA A 307 12.63 -0.19 7.55
CA ALA A 307 13.96 0.15 7.07
C ALA A 307 14.04 -0.07 5.55
N VAL A 308 14.75 0.81 4.88
CA VAL A 308 14.89 0.82 3.42
C VAL A 308 16.30 0.42 3.02
N THR A 309 16.42 -0.43 2.01
CA THR A 309 17.68 -0.62 1.27
C THR A 309 17.54 0.02 -0.11
N GLN A 310 18.34 1.03 -0.40
CA GLN A 310 18.53 1.51 -1.76
C GLN A 310 19.46 0.54 -2.50
N MET A 311 19.07 0.10 -3.70
CA MET A 311 19.85 -0.85 -4.49
C MET A 311 20.36 -0.27 -5.81
N VAL A 312 19.67 0.69 -6.38
CA VAL A 312 20.05 1.39 -7.61
C VAL A 312 19.99 2.90 -7.36
N PRO A 313 21.03 3.69 -7.72
CA PRO A 313 20.95 5.14 -7.69
C PRO A 313 19.80 5.65 -8.56
N THR A 314 19.06 6.66 -8.12
CA THR A 314 17.87 7.17 -8.84
C THR A 314 18.18 7.65 -10.26
N LYS A 315 19.39 8.12 -10.52
CA LYS A 315 19.85 8.54 -11.85
C LYS A 315 19.97 7.38 -12.85
N ASP A 316 20.07 6.14 -12.38
CA ASP A 316 20.25 4.95 -13.21
C ASP A 316 18.88 4.26 -13.44
N ILE A 317 18.77 3.43 -14.47
CA ILE A 317 17.53 2.75 -14.86
C ILE A 317 17.55 1.36 -14.24
N ALA A 318 16.67 1.07 -13.27
CA ALA A 318 16.44 -0.25 -12.74
C ALA A 318 15.40 -1.00 -13.60
N PHE A 319 15.58 -2.31 -13.80
CA PHE A 319 14.64 -3.14 -14.55
C PHE A 319 13.66 -3.79 -13.58
N HIS A 320 12.60 -3.07 -13.22
CA HIS A 320 11.60 -3.49 -12.22
C HIS A 320 10.19 -3.67 -12.80
N ALA A 321 9.84 -2.93 -13.86
CA ALA A 321 8.43 -2.82 -14.29
C ALA A 321 8.06 -3.77 -15.45
N GLY A 322 8.93 -4.70 -15.87
CA GLY A 322 8.65 -5.58 -17.00
C GLY A 322 8.45 -4.87 -18.35
N ASN A 323 8.66 -3.56 -18.38
CA ASN A 323 8.49 -2.68 -19.53
C ASN A 323 9.61 -1.64 -19.53
N TYR A 324 10.48 -1.69 -20.54
CA TYR A 324 11.67 -0.82 -20.58
C TYR A 324 11.31 0.66 -20.72
N SER A 325 10.30 1.00 -21.52
CA SER A 325 9.82 2.38 -21.64
C SER A 325 9.34 2.93 -20.29
N THR A 326 8.66 2.10 -19.48
CA THR A 326 8.30 2.46 -18.10
C THR A 326 9.53 2.57 -17.20
N ASN A 327 10.48 1.61 -17.27
CA ASN A 327 11.71 1.65 -16.47
C ASN A 327 12.52 2.92 -16.71
N MET A 328 12.58 3.41 -17.97
CA MET A 328 13.28 4.66 -18.29
C MET A 328 12.75 5.87 -17.53
N HIS A 329 11.46 5.89 -17.20
CA HIS A 329 10.76 7.04 -16.62
C HIS A 329 10.33 6.85 -15.17
N SER A 330 10.69 5.73 -14.53
CA SER A 330 10.17 5.41 -13.19
C SER A 330 11.24 5.09 -12.16
N LEU A 331 10.80 5.13 -10.91
CA LEU A 331 11.49 4.59 -9.74
C LEU A 331 10.65 3.46 -9.15
N GLY A 332 11.24 2.28 -8.92
CA GLY A 332 10.58 1.14 -8.30
C GLY A 332 10.85 1.10 -6.79
N ILE A 333 9.83 0.81 -6.01
CA ILE A 333 9.89 0.58 -4.56
C ILE A 333 9.27 -0.79 -4.28
N GLU A 334 10.10 -1.74 -3.90
CA GLU A 334 9.70 -3.09 -3.51
C GLU A 334 9.37 -3.14 -2.02
N HIS A 335 8.28 -3.78 -1.66
CA HIS A 335 7.88 -4.01 -0.28
C HIS A 335 8.07 -5.49 0.07
N GLU A 336 8.63 -5.75 1.24
CA GLU A 336 8.55 -7.09 1.80
C GLU A 336 7.09 -7.51 1.88
N GLY A 337 6.71 -8.49 1.09
CA GLY A 337 5.32 -8.83 0.93
C GLY A 337 5.05 -9.95 -0.06
N TYR A 338 3.78 -10.39 -0.06
CA TYR A 338 3.18 -11.27 -1.06
C TYR A 338 1.81 -10.72 -1.42
N ALA A 339 1.56 -10.43 -2.69
CA ALA A 339 0.31 -9.81 -3.15
C ALA A 339 -0.93 -10.62 -2.75
N ALA A 340 -0.84 -11.97 -2.73
CA ALA A 340 -1.92 -12.84 -2.27
C ALA A 340 -2.25 -12.72 -0.78
N ASN A 341 -1.36 -12.17 0.03
CA ASN A 341 -1.47 -12.02 1.48
C ASN A 341 -1.46 -10.56 1.95
N GLY A 342 -1.27 -9.61 1.06
CA GLY A 342 -1.13 -8.18 1.35
C GLY A 342 -2.30 -7.58 2.14
N ALA A 343 -3.55 -8.06 1.93
CA ALA A 343 -4.73 -7.60 2.68
C ALA A 343 -4.58 -7.70 4.20
N THR A 344 -3.69 -8.54 4.66
CA THR A 344 -3.51 -8.82 6.05
C THR A 344 -2.19 -8.29 6.60
N TRP A 345 -1.20 -7.97 5.73
CA TRP A 345 0.16 -7.87 6.23
C TRP A 345 1.01 -6.71 5.75
N TYR A 346 0.49 -5.79 4.94
CA TYR A 346 1.16 -4.51 4.79
C TYR A 346 1.03 -3.72 6.10
N THR A 347 2.15 -3.48 6.79
CA THR A 347 2.17 -2.82 8.10
C THR A 347 1.98 -1.32 7.98
N GLU A 348 1.46 -0.68 9.03
CA GLU A 348 1.37 0.80 9.06
C GLU A 348 2.75 1.44 8.93
N ALA A 349 3.77 0.83 9.55
CA ALA A 349 5.15 1.29 9.43
C ALA A 349 5.65 1.30 7.99
N GLN A 350 5.28 0.29 7.18
CA GLN A 350 5.57 0.29 5.74
C GLN A 350 4.86 1.44 5.02
N TYR A 351 3.55 1.61 5.23
CA TYR A 351 2.78 2.71 4.61
C TYR A 351 3.37 4.08 4.94
N GLU A 352 3.66 4.36 6.23
CA GLU A 352 4.24 5.64 6.65
C GLU A 352 5.63 5.88 6.04
N SER A 353 6.49 4.85 5.97
CA SER A 353 7.82 4.95 5.38
C SER A 353 7.78 5.14 3.88
N THR A 354 6.90 4.40 3.21
CA THR A 354 6.68 4.53 1.78
C THR A 354 6.16 5.93 1.44
N ALA A 355 5.19 6.45 2.19
CA ALA A 355 4.68 7.81 1.99
C ALA A 355 5.77 8.86 2.17
N ALA A 356 6.64 8.72 3.18
CA ALA A 356 7.77 9.63 3.38
C ALA A 356 8.78 9.56 2.23
N LEU A 357 9.13 8.34 1.76
CA LEU A 357 10.04 8.15 0.63
C LEU A 357 9.45 8.69 -0.68
N VAL A 358 8.19 8.35 -0.97
CA VAL A 358 7.46 8.83 -2.17
C VAL A 358 7.38 10.35 -2.20
N THR A 359 6.99 10.98 -1.10
CA THR A 359 6.93 12.46 -1.00
C THR A 359 8.29 13.10 -1.25
N TYR A 360 9.36 12.52 -0.70
CA TYR A 360 10.73 13.00 -0.93
C TYR A 360 11.15 12.87 -2.41
N LEU A 361 10.92 11.71 -3.02
CA LEU A 361 11.26 11.46 -4.42
C LEU A 361 10.42 12.32 -5.36
N ALA A 362 9.14 12.47 -5.09
CA ALA A 362 8.24 13.32 -5.86
C ALA A 362 8.68 14.78 -5.84
N ALA A 363 9.05 15.31 -4.67
CA ALA A 363 9.60 16.67 -4.56
C ALA A 363 10.94 16.83 -5.28
N ARG A 364 11.78 15.79 -5.30
CA ARG A 364 13.10 15.81 -5.95
C ARG A 364 13.02 15.81 -7.48
N PHE A 365 12.05 15.10 -8.05
CA PHE A 365 11.92 14.89 -9.49
C PHE A 365 10.70 15.60 -10.10
N ASP A 366 9.99 16.42 -9.34
CA ASP A 366 8.78 17.14 -9.77
C ASP A 366 7.69 16.18 -10.25
N ILE A 367 7.50 15.05 -9.52
CA ILE A 367 6.47 14.06 -9.80
C ILE A 367 5.18 14.49 -9.11
N PRO A 368 4.03 14.60 -9.82
CA PRO A 368 2.75 14.87 -9.18
C PRO A 368 2.38 13.78 -8.16
N LEU A 369 1.89 14.21 -6.98
CA LEU A 369 1.45 13.30 -5.93
C LEU A 369 0.00 12.86 -6.18
N ASP A 370 -0.20 12.06 -7.21
CA ASP A 370 -1.50 11.50 -7.60
C ASP A 370 -1.37 10.03 -8.03
N ARG A 371 -2.51 9.33 -8.16
CA ARG A 371 -2.55 7.92 -8.57
C ARG A 371 -2.23 7.70 -10.05
N GLN A 372 -2.07 8.74 -10.83
CA GLN A 372 -1.68 8.68 -12.23
C GLN A 372 -0.16 8.66 -12.40
N HIS A 373 0.60 9.08 -11.36
CA HIS A 373 2.07 9.10 -11.33
C HIS A 373 2.65 8.17 -10.25
N ILE A 374 1.86 7.83 -9.22
CA ILE A 374 2.21 6.84 -8.20
C ILE A 374 1.31 5.63 -8.44
N ILE A 375 1.83 4.60 -9.10
CA ILE A 375 1.07 3.46 -9.61
C ILE A 375 1.56 2.15 -9.00
N GLY A 376 0.75 1.10 -9.06
CA GLY A 376 1.20 -0.27 -8.79
C GLY A 376 1.84 -0.89 -10.04
N HIS A 377 2.62 -1.94 -9.86
CA HIS A 377 3.13 -2.73 -10.98
C HIS A 377 1.98 -3.34 -11.79
N ASP A 378 0.89 -3.68 -11.11
CA ASP A 378 -0.37 -4.13 -11.72
C ASP A 378 -0.99 -3.10 -12.69
N ASN A 379 -0.58 -1.83 -12.64
CA ASN A 379 -1.06 -0.80 -13.55
C ASN A 379 -0.15 -0.58 -14.78
N VAL A 380 1.00 -1.24 -14.84
CA VAL A 380 1.95 -1.11 -15.97
C VAL A 380 1.52 -1.98 -17.14
N ALA A 381 1.47 -1.41 -18.35
CA ALA A 381 1.12 -2.13 -19.57
C ALA A 381 2.18 -3.18 -19.95
N GLY A 382 1.75 -4.30 -20.51
CA GLY A 382 2.66 -5.21 -21.21
C GLY A 382 3.23 -4.53 -22.47
N PRO A 383 4.56 -4.63 -22.74
CA PRO A 383 5.20 -3.91 -23.83
C PRO A 383 4.77 -4.38 -25.24
N ALA A 384 4.30 -5.61 -25.36
CA ALA A 384 3.81 -6.23 -26.61
C ALA A 384 2.82 -7.35 -26.29
N ASP A 385 2.05 -7.79 -27.29
CA ASP A 385 0.99 -8.80 -27.15
C ASP A 385 1.39 -10.03 -26.32
N ALA A 386 2.59 -10.54 -26.56
CA ALA A 386 3.08 -11.75 -25.89
C ALA A 386 3.28 -11.58 -24.37
N TYR A 387 3.34 -10.35 -23.87
CA TYR A 387 3.65 -10.06 -22.46
C TYR A 387 2.45 -9.56 -21.67
N VAL A 388 1.35 -9.14 -22.33
CA VAL A 388 0.22 -8.49 -21.64
C VAL A 388 -0.38 -9.38 -20.55
N SER A 389 -0.66 -10.65 -20.85
CA SER A 389 -1.25 -11.58 -19.89
C SER A 389 -0.30 -12.02 -18.77
N GLY A 390 1.01 -11.95 -19.02
CA GLY A 390 2.05 -12.37 -18.08
C GLY A 390 2.62 -11.22 -17.22
N MET A 391 2.10 -9.99 -17.35
CA MET A 391 2.51 -8.90 -16.49
C MET A 391 2.10 -9.16 -15.04
N HIS A 392 2.98 -8.79 -14.13
CA HIS A 392 2.78 -8.93 -12.69
C HIS A 392 1.54 -8.17 -12.21
N TRP A 393 0.99 -8.58 -11.08
CA TRP A 393 -0.22 -8.02 -10.49
C TRP A 393 0.00 -7.45 -9.06
N ASP A 394 1.26 -7.34 -8.62
CA ASP A 394 1.68 -6.70 -7.38
C ASP A 394 1.53 -5.16 -7.43
N PRO A 395 1.33 -4.47 -6.31
CA PRO A 395 1.16 -4.96 -4.94
C PRO A 395 -0.20 -5.61 -4.68
N GLY A 396 -1.07 -5.72 -5.68
CA GLY A 396 -2.30 -6.46 -5.69
C GLY A 396 -3.48 -5.76 -5.02
N ASN A 397 -4.53 -6.54 -4.81
CA ASN A 397 -5.87 -6.10 -4.38
C ASN A 397 -5.93 -5.54 -2.95
N ALA A 398 -4.84 -5.67 -2.21
CA ALA A 398 -4.78 -5.44 -0.79
C ALA A 398 -3.99 -4.21 -0.38
N TRP A 399 -3.28 -3.57 -1.29
CA TRP A 399 -2.66 -2.29 -1.01
C TRP A 399 -3.73 -1.22 -0.85
N ASP A 400 -3.88 -0.66 0.35
CA ASP A 400 -4.88 0.38 0.66
C ASP A 400 -4.46 1.72 0.08
N TRP A 401 -4.83 1.94 -1.19
CA TRP A 401 -4.46 3.15 -1.93
C TRP A 401 -5.04 4.42 -1.34
N ASP A 402 -6.26 4.41 -0.79
CA ASP A 402 -6.89 5.60 -0.19
C ASP A 402 -6.15 6.01 1.09
N HIS A 403 -5.85 5.04 1.96
CA HIS A 403 -5.01 5.26 3.14
C HIS A 403 -3.62 5.78 2.75
N PHE A 404 -2.98 5.13 1.77
CA PHE A 404 -1.65 5.51 1.30
C PHE A 404 -1.62 6.94 0.75
N MET A 405 -2.57 7.32 -0.12
CA MET A 405 -2.64 8.69 -0.67
C MET A 405 -2.98 9.73 0.40
N THR A 406 -3.71 9.35 1.45
CA THR A 406 -3.92 10.19 2.63
C THR A 406 -2.62 10.43 3.40
N LEU A 407 -1.78 9.41 3.59
CA LEU A 407 -0.45 9.54 4.22
C LEU A 407 0.51 10.39 3.38
N VAL A 408 0.43 10.27 2.05
CA VAL A 408 1.17 11.13 1.11
C VAL A 408 0.72 12.60 1.17
N GLY A 409 -0.46 12.87 1.74
CA GLY A 409 -1.04 14.22 1.85
C GLY A 409 -1.89 14.63 0.65
N HIS A 410 -2.21 13.71 -0.24
CA HIS A 410 -3.01 13.93 -1.45
C HIS A 410 -4.16 12.93 -1.60
N PRO A 411 -5.16 12.95 -0.67
CA PRO A 411 -6.34 12.10 -0.77
C PRO A 411 -7.15 12.44 -2.05
N TYR A 412 -7.92 11.47 -2.54
CA TYR A 412 -8.72 11.69 -3.75
C TYR A 412 -9.70 12.83 -3.58
N SER A 413 -9.65 13.77 -4.52
CA SER A 413 -10.59 14.89 -4.59
C SER A 413 -11.93 14.47 -5.20
N GLY A 414 -12.96 15.27 -4.96
CA GLY A 414 -14.31 15.05 -5.51
C GLY A 414 -15.32 14.60 -4.47
N ALA A 415 -16.55 14.38 -4.91
CA ALA A 415 -17.66 14.01 -4.05
C ALA A 415 -18.24 12.65 -4.44
N HIS A 416 -18.56 11.85 -3.44
CA HIS A 416 -19.39 10.65 -3.60
C HIS A 416 -20.82 11.05 -3.94
N ARG A 417 -21.21 10.86 -5.18
CA ARG A 417 -22.57 11.10 -5.69
C ARG A 417 -22.83 10.17 -6.87
N VAL A 418 -24.10 9.90 -7.14
CA VAL A 418 -24.50 9.21 -8.37
C VAL A 418 -24.00 10.05 -9.56
N PRO A 419 -23.14 9.52 -10.42
CA PRO A 419 -22.61 10.27 -11.56
C PRO A 419 -23.61 10.30 -12.71
N GLU A 420 -23.34 11.16 -13.71
CA GLU A 420 -24.06 11.23 -14.97
C GLU A 420 -23.21 10.71 -16.12
N THR A 421 -23.86 10.23 -17.17
CA THR A 421 -23.19 9.80 -18.41
C THR A 421 -22.28 10.90 -18.97
N GLY A 422 -21.06 10.55 -19.29
CA GLY A 422 -20.02 11.47 -19.81
C GLY A 422 -19.19 12.16 -18.75
N GLN A 423 -19.57 12.08 -17.46
CA GLN A 423 -18.71 12.54 -16.38
C GLN A 423 -17.53 11.59 -16.16
N VAL A 424 -16.51 12.05 -15.44
CA VAL A 424 -15.39 11.23 -15.00
C VAL A 424 -15.57 10.87 -13.54
N VAL A 425 -15.31 9.62 -13.22
CA VAL A 425 -15.28 9.13 -11.83
C VAL A 425 -13.90 8.60 -11.49
N THR A 426 -13.47 8.86 -10.26
CA THR A 426 -12.37 8.15 -9.60
C THR A 426 -12.97 7.02 -8.77
N VAL A 427 -12.58 5.79 -9.02
CA VAL A 427 -12.97 4.63 -8.20
C VAL A 427 -12.45 4.82 -6.78
N ASP A 428 -13.35 4.72 -5.79
CA ASP A 428 -13.01 5.02 -4.39
C ASP A 428 -13.93 4.26 -3.42
N PRO A 429 -13.85 2.93 -3.40
CA PRO A 429 -14.51 2.15 -2.37
C PRO A 429 -13.77 2.33 -1.04
N THR A 430 -14.50 2.50 0.07
CA THR A 430 -13.91 2.52 1.42
C THR A 430 -13.26 1.17 1.69
N PHE A 431 -11.93 1.11 1.74
CA PHE A 431 -11.17 -0.15 1.79
C PHE A 431 -11.66 -1.12 2.87
N ALA A 432 -11.81 -0.65 4.11
CA ALA A 432 -12.20 -1.49 5.24
C ALA A 432 -13.60 -2.11 5.09
N ASP A 433 -14.53 -1.38 4.45
CA ASP A 433 -15.92 -1.80 4.27
C ASP A 433 -16.14 -2.56 2.95
N ASN A 434 -15.18 -2.44 2.02
CA ASN A 434 -15.23 -3.07 0.70
C ASN A 434 -14.70 -4.51 0.76
N VAL A 435 -15.40 -5.36 1.52
CA VAL A 435 -15.05 -6.79 1.65
C VAL A 435 -15.49 -7.53 0.39
N GLN A 436 -14.52 -8.04 -0.36
CA GLN A 436 -14.77 -8.82 -1.57
C GLN A 436 -14.42 -10.30 -1.36
N THR A 437 -15.10 -11.17 -2.10
CA THR A 437 -14.72 -12.58 -2.19
C THR A 437 -13.72 -12.76 -3.31
N VAL A 438 -12.48 -13.06 -2.97
CA VAL A 438 -11.41 -13.38 -3.92
C VAL A 438 -11.06 -14.85 -3.84
N ARG A 439 -10.73 -15.45 -4.98
CA ARG A 439 -10.32 -16.86 -5.08
C ARG A 439 -8.81 -16.94 -5.20
N VAL A 440 -8.16 -17.57 -4.24
CA VAL A 440 -6.72 -17.85 -4.27
C VAL A 440 -6.53 -19.30 -4.75
N CYS A 441 -5.78 -19.49 -5.82
CA CYS A 441 -5.54 -20.77 -6.46
C CYS A 441 -4.05 -21.15 -6.45
N PRO A 442 -3.68 -22.41 -6.80
CA PRO A 442 -2.29 -22.80 -6.96
C PRO A 442 -1.53 -21.80 -7.83
N GLY A 443 -0.37 -21.35 -7.33
CA GLY A 443 0.48 -20.36 -8.01
C GLY A 443 0.14 -18.89 -7.72
N ASP A 444 -1.00 -18.58 -7.06
CA ASP A 444 -1.27 -17.20 -6.59
C ASP A 444 -0.61 -16.91 -5.25
N ASP A 445 -0.50 -17.92 -4.39
CA ASP A 445 0.12 -17.79 -3.06
C ASP A 445 1.47 -18.53 -3.05
N PRO A 446 2.59 -17.81 -3.11
CA PRO A 446 3.92 -18.45 -3.10
C PRO A 446 4.23 -19.23 -1.82
N LEU A 447 3.54 -18.91 -0.71
CA LEU A 447 3.72 -19.62 0.56
C LEU A 447 3.01 -20.99 0.59
N ASP A 448 1.98 -21.15 -0.25
CA ASP A 448 1.27 -22.43 -0.41
C ASP A 448 0.94 -22.69 -1.89
N PRO A 449 1.96 -22.91 -2.74
CA PRO A 449 1.80 -22.99 -4.19
C PRO A 449 0.99 -24.21 -4.65
N SER A 450 0.74 -25.16 -3.76
CA SER A 450 -0.01 -26.39 -4.06
C SER A 450 -1.41 -26.44 -3.44
N ALA A 451 -1.79 -25.42 -2.65
CA ALA A 451 -3.09 -25.38 -2.01
C ALA A 451 -4.22 -25.41 -3.04
N PRO A 452 -5.32 -26.15 -2.79
CA PRO A 452 -6.49 -26.08 -3.67
C PRO A 452 -7.07 -24.67 -3.69
N CYS A 453 -7.75 -24.30 -4.79
CA CYS A 453 -8.44 -23.01 -4.85
C CYS A 453 -9.37 -22.81 -3.67
N THR A 454 -9.22 -21.70 -2.96
CA THR A 454 -10.05 -21.31 -1.81
C THR A 454 -10.61 -19.91 -1.99
N ASP A 455 -11.87 -19.69 -1.62
CA ASP A 455 -12.46 -18.36 -1.58
C ASP A 455 -12.12 -17.71 -0.23
N LYS A 456 -11.55 -16.48 -0.29
CA LYS A 456 -11.24 -15.66 0.88
C LYS A 456 -12.09 -14.40 0.84
N GLN A 457 -12.66 -14.02 1.98
CA GLN A 457 -13.29 -12.72 2.17
C GLN A 457 -12.25 -11.77 2.72
N GLN A 458 -12.00 -10.65 2.05
CA GLN A 458 -11.01 -9.68 2.48
C GLN A 458 -11.35 -8.26 2.04
N ALA A 459 -10.92 -7.27 2.82
CA ALA A 459 -10.91 -5.89 2.40
C ALA A 459 -10.11 -5.74 1.11
N SER A 460 -10.60 -4.94 0.19
CA SER A 460 -10.04 -4.86 -1.16
C SER A 460 -10.12 -3.43 -1.70
N ASN A 461 -9.10 -3.05 -2.46
CA ASN A 461 -8.95 -1.72 -3.04
C ASN A 461 -9.64 -1.57 -4.42
N PHE A 462 -10.56 -2.45 -4.79
CA PHE A 462 -11.15 -2.48 -6.12
C PHE A 462 -12.67 -2.70 -6.09
N VAL A 463 -13.32 -2.42 -7.20
CA VAL A 463 -14.69 -2.87 -7.50
C VAL A 463 -14.66 -3.89 -8.62
N TYR A 464 -15.50 -4.95 -8.53
CA TYR A 464 -15.67 -5.90 -9.62
C TYR A 464 -16.42 -5.26 -10.79
N LEU A 465 -15.96 -5.57 -12.00
CA LEU A 465 -16.56 -5.16 -13.26
C LEU A 465 -17.39 -6.30 -13.86
N ARG A 466 -18.61 -5.98 -14.26
CA ARG A 466 -19.59 -6.95 -14.80
C ARG A 466 -20.03 -6.58 -16.21
N LYS A 467 -20.51 -7.58 -16.96
CA LYS A 467 -21.00 -7.40 -18.32
C LYS A 467 -22.39 -6.75 -18.40
N ALA A 468 -23.13 -6.69 -17.27
CA ALA A 468 -24.45 -6.06 -17.15
C ALA A 468 -24.67 -5.48 -15.73
N PRO A 469 -25.63 -4.55 -15.55
CA PRO A 469 -25.98 -3.96 -14.24
C PRO A 469 -26.79 -4.93 -13.37
N ASP A 470 -26.20 -6.06 -13.01
CA ASP A 470 -26.80 -7.13 -12.24
C ASP A 470 -25.73 -7.87 -11.44
N ALA A 471 -25.99 -8.13 -10.15
CA ALA A 471 -25.07 -8.83 -9.25
C ALA A 471 -24.78 -10.27 -9.68
N THR A 472 -25.66 -10.88 -10.47
CA THR A 472 -25.50 -12.24 -11.01
C THR A 472 -24.89 -12.27 -12.41
N ALA A 473 -24.73 -11.10 -13.06
CA ALA A 473 -24.11 -11.02 -14.37
C ALA A 473 -22.64 -11.51 -14.31
N PRO A 474 -22.15 -12.15 -15.37
CA PRO A 474 -20.75 -12.56 -15.44
C PRO A 474 -19.79 -11.38 -15.21
N LEU A 475 -18.65 -11.65 -14.58
CA LEU A 475 -17.55 -10.70 -14.50
C LEU A 475 -17.03 -10.41 -15.91
N PHE A 476 -16.58 -9.18 -16.12
CA PHE A 476 -15.93 -8.80 -17.37
C PHE A 476 -14.59 -9.52 -17.49
N GLY A 477 -14.32 -10.14 -18.60
CA GLY A 477 -13.04 -10.78 -18.89
C GLY A 477 -12.22 -9.91 -19.85
N ASP A 478 -11.05 -9.45 -19.41
CA ASP A 478 -10.13 -8.77 -20.31
C ASP A 478 -9.64 -9.70 -21.40
N GLN A 479 -9.56 -9.21 -22.63
CA GLN A 479 -9.25 -10.03 -23.81
C GLN A 479 -7.86 -10.67 -23.74
N ALA A 480 -6.88 -10.03 -23.09
CA ALA A 480 -5.53 -10.57 -22.96
C ALA A 480 -5.47 -11.79 -22.02
N ILE A 481 -6.38 -11.86 -21.03
CA ILE A 481 -6.40 -12.95 -20.04
C ILE A 481 -7.42 -14.02 -20.43
N HIS A 482 -8.60 -13.61 -20.87
CA HIS A 482 -9.76 -14.47 -21.03
C HIS A 482 -10.18 -14.68 -22.49
N GLY A 483 -9.55 -13.99 -23.45
CA GLY A 483 -10.04 -13.97 -24.82
C GLY A 483 -11.48 -13.43 -24.88
N SER A 484 -12.43 -14.22 -25.39
CA SER A 484 -13.85 -13.89 -25.40
C SER A 484 -14.61 -14.40 -24.16
N GLY A 485 -13.93 -15.03 -23.20
CA GLY A 485 -14.53 -15.62 -22.00
C GLY A 485 -14.99 -14.61 -20.96
N ASP A 486 -15.53 -15.14 -19.87
CA ASP A 486 -15.89 -14.36 -18.70
C ASP A 486 -14.65 -14.18 -17.80
N GLY A 487 -14.59 -13.06 -17.08
CA GLY A 487 -13.63 -12.85 -16.03
C GLY A 487 -13.91 -13.71 -14.80
N THR A 488 -12.96 -13.72 -13.88
CA THR A 488 -13.04 -14.53 -12.66
C THR A 488 -12.88 -13.67 -11.41
N ASN A 489 -13.19 -14.25 -10.25
CA ASN A 489 -12.83 -13.65 -8.96
C ASN A 489 -11.47 -14.13 -8.45
N ARG A 490 -10.60 -14.67 -9.32
CA ARG A 490 -9.24 -15.05 -8.93
C ARG A 490 -8.47 -13.82 -8.50
N ILE A 491 -7.70 -13.92 -7.42
CA ILE A 491 -7.00 -12.78 -6.80
C ILE A 491 -6.02 -12.10 -7.77
N SER A 492 -5.45 -12.85 -8.70
CA SER A 492 -4.54 -12.39 -9.74
C SER A 492 -5.25 -11.89 -11.01
N ASP A 493 -6.59 -11.97 -11.09
CA ASP A 493 -7.36 -11.53 -12.26
C ASP A 493 -7.60 -10.03 -12.25
N TRP A 494 -6.59 -9.27 -12.69
CA TRP A 494 -6.69 -7.83 -12.83
C TRP A 494 -7.70 -7.39 -13.91
N GLY A 495 -8.03 -8.25 -14.86
CA GLY A 495 -8.92 -7.94 -15.98
C GLY A 495 -10.38 -7.75 -15.59
N SER A 496 -10.77 -8.19 -14.39
CA SER A 496 -12.14 -8.12 -13.88
C SER A 496 -12.37 -7.00 -12.86
N THR A 497 -11.39 -6.12 -12.64
CA THR A 497 -11.37 -5.16 -11.54
C THR A 497 -10.99 -3.74 -11.96
N ALA A 498 -11.61 -2.75 -11.33
CA ALA A 498 -11.18 -1.35 -11.35
C ALA A 498 -10.74 -0.94 -9.96
N GLN A 499 -9.50 -0.42 -9.85
CA GLN A 499 -8.80 -0.19 -8.59
C GLN A 499 -9.01 1.23 -8.06
N SER A 500 -8.93 1.40 -6.76
CA SER A 500 -8.99 2.69 -6.07
C SER A 500 -7.99 3.70 -6.66
N GLY A 501 -8.49 4.89 -6.98
CA GLY A 501 -7.75 5.98 -7.61
C GLY A 501 -7.71 5.94 -9.15
N GLN A 502 -8.16 4.87 -9.79
CA GLN A 502 -8.28 4.82 -11.24
C GLN A 502 -9.47 5.67 -11.73
N GLN A 503 -9.31 6.31 -12.89
CA GLN A 503 -10.25 7.28 -13.41
C GLN A 503 -10.86 6.83 -14.73
N PHE A 504 -12.19 6.77 -14.77
CA PHE A 504 -12.93 6.28 -15.93
C PHE A 504 -14.03 7.24 -16.34
N VAL A 505 -14.38 7.22 -17.63
CA VAL A 505 -15.52 7.96 -18.17
C VAL A 505 -16.79 7.13 -18.01
N VAL A 506 -17.82 7.72 -17.42
CA VAL A 506 -19.13 7.11 -17.23
C VAL A 506 -19.83 6.93 -18.57
N ALA A 507 -20.19 5.71 -18.90
CA ALA A 507 -20.90 5.36 -20.14
C ALA A 507 -22.44 5.34 -19.96
N ASP A 508 -22.93 4.89 -18.78
CA ASP A 508 -24.36 4.84 -18.44
C ASP A 508 -24.53 4.67 -16.93
N VAL A 509 -25.74 4.97 -16.42
CA VAL A 509 -26.12 4.75 -14.99
C VAL A 509 -27.49 4.10 -14.92
N ARG A 510 -27.63 3.01 -14.16
CA ARG A 510 -28.90 2.28 -13.99
C ARG A 510 -29.10 1.85 -12.54
N GLY A 511 -29.95 2.57 -11.82
CA GLY A 511 -30.16 2.31 -10.40
C GLY A 511 -28.84 2.41 -9.64
N ASP A 512 -28.48 1.37 -8.87
CA ASP A 512 -27.26 1.29 -8.09
C ASP A 512 -26.01 0.90 -8.91
N TRP A 513 -26.09 0.93 -10.23
CA TRP A 513 -25.00 0.51 -11.11
C TRP A 513 -24.48 1.68 -11.94
N THR A 514 -23.18 1.84 -11.95
CA THR A 514 -22.47 2.78 -12.83
C THR A 514 -21.69 1.99 -13.87
N SER A 515 -21.80 2.37 -15.14
CA SER A 515 -20.98 1.81 -16.18
C SER A 515 -19.92 2.77 -16.66
N VAL A 516 -18.77 2.22 -17.07
CA VAL A 516 -17.63 2.97 -17.56
C VAL A 516 -17.07 2.35 -18.84
N TRP A 517 -16.32 3.16 -19.60
CA TRP A 517 -15.52 2.64 -20.69
C TRP A 517 -14.24 2.00 -20.13
N PHE A 518 -14.03 0.72 -20.44
CA PHE A 518 -12.94 -0.09 -19.93
C PHE A 518 -12.55 -1.15 -20.96
N SER A 519 -11.27 -1.22 -21.35
CA SER A 519 -10.75 -2.22 -22.31
C SER A 519 -11.52 -2.28 -23.64
N GLY A 520 -11.96 -1.11 -24.15
CA GLY A 520 -12.76 -1.03 -25.38
C GLY A 520 -14.23 -1.44 -25.24
N ALA A 521 -14.71 -1.73 -24.02
CA ALA A 521 -16.06 -2.19 -23.74
C ALA A 521 -16.78 -1.29 -22.72
N GLN A 522 -18.10 -1.42 -22.68
CA GLN A 522 -18.93 -0.88 -21.59
C GLN A 522 -19.04 -1.94 -20.50
N VAL A 523 -18.60 -1.61 -19.27
CA VAL A 523 -18.64 -2.50 -18.12
C VAL A 523 -19.32 -1.84 -16.93
N TRP A 524 -19.84 -2.62 -16.00
CA TRP A 524 -20.67 -2.16 -14.90
C TRP A 524 -20.06 -2.51 -13.55
N PHE A 525 -20.10 -1.57 -12.61
CA PHE A 525 -19.79 -1.84 -11.21
C PHE A 525 -20.91 -1.37 -10.28
N TYR A 526 -21.03 -2.04 -9.16
CA TYR A 526 -22.01 -1.69 -8.14
C TYR A 526 -21.57 -0.41 -7.42
N ASN A 527 -22.43 0.61 -7.45
CA ASN A 527 -22.13 1.96 -6.95
C ASN A 527 -23.38 2.59 -6.34
N PRO A 528 -23.96 1.97 -5.29
CA PRO A 528 -25.20 2.46 -4.69
C PRO A 528 -24.98 3.87 -4.10
N ASP A 529 -25.87 4.80 -4.42
CA ASP A 529 -25.78 6.20 -4.01
C ASP A 529 -24.45 6.88 -4.35
N GLY A 530 -23.67 6.34 -5.29
CA GLY A 530 -22.35 6.85 -5.67
C GLY A 530 -21.23 6.55 -4.68
N ARG A 531 -21.40 5.62 -3.74
CA ARG A 531 -20.44 5.38 -2.63
C ARG A 531 -19.09 4.81 -3.04
N ASN A 532 -18.99 4.15 -4.19
CA ASN A 532 -17.77 3.49 -4.63
C ASN A 532 -16.97 4.29 -5.66
N ALA A 533 -17.39 5.55 -5.91
CA ALA A 533 -16.64 6.43 -6.82
C ALA A 533 -16.91 7.91 -6.50
N LYS A 534 -15.92 8.76 -6.74
CA LYS A 534 -16.01 10.23 -6.64
C LYS A 534 -16.09 10.84 -8.03
N ILE A 535 -16.95 11.86 -8.22
CA ILE A 535 -16.96 12.64 -9.46
C ILE A 535 -15.69 13.48 -9.52
N THR A 536 -14.99 13.40 -10.63
CA THR A 536 -13.65 13.99 -10.83
C THR A 536 -13.67 15.04 -11.91
N TYR A 537 -12.99 16.14 -11.67
CA TYR A 537 -12.81 17.27 -12.57
C TYR A 537 -11.33 17.60 -12.76
N GLY A 538 -11.02 18.51 -13.69
CA GLY A 538 -9.66 18.97 -13.94
C GLY A 538 -8.80 17.97 -14.72
N VAL A 539 -9.42 16.98 -15.35
CA VAL A 539 -8.76 15.97 -16.19
C VAL A 539 -9.00 16.22 -17.68
N GLN A 540 -8.26 15.53 -18.54
CA GLN A 540 -8.46 15.56 -19.99
C GLN A 540 -9.10 14.27 -20.47
N LEU A 541 -10.13 14.39 -21.32
CA LEU A 541 -10.71 13.27 -22.05
C LEU A 541 -10.05 13.14 -23.41
N ILE A 542 -9.69 11.92 -23.76
CA ILE A 542 -9.14 11.52 -25.04
C ILE A 542 -10.21 10.78 -25.83
N ARG A 543 -10.44 11.19 -27.08
CA ARG A 543 -11.34 10.53 -28.03
C ARG A 543 -10.61 10.34 -29.36
N PRO A 544 -10.91 9.31 -30.16
CA PRO A 544 -10.45 9.25 -31.55
C PRO A 544 -10.76 10.53 -32.32
N ALA A 545 -9.80 11.02 -33.11
CA ALA A 545 -9.96 12.25 -33.88
C ALA A 545 -10.91 12.09 -35.09
N GLY A 546 -11.22 10.84 -35.46
CA GLY A 546 -12.09 10.47 -36.58
C GLY A 546 -13.14 9.45 -36.21
N SER A 547 -13.76 8.85 -37.22
CA SER A 547 -14.79 7.82 -37.04
C SER A 547 -14.27 6.37 -36.95
N THR A 548 -12.96 6.19 -36.91
CA THR A 548 -12.30 4.89 -36.81
C THR A 548 -11.69 4.69 -35.41
N SER A 549 -11.61 3.45 -34.96
CA SER A 549 -10.90 3.11 -33.71
C SER A 549 -9.43 3.45 -33.81
N VAL A 550 -8.84 3.80 -32.67
CA VAL A 550 -7.40 4.13 -32.54
C VAL A 550 -6.67 2.98 -31.87
N ALA A 551 -5.48 2.66 -32.38
CA ALA A 551 -4.61 1.66 -31.81
C ALA A 551 -4.02 2.10 -30.46
N VAL A 552 -3.79 1.16 -29.56
CA VAL A 552 -3.12 1.39 -28.27
C VAL A 552 -1.78 0.65 -28.24
N TYR A 553 -0.84 1.17 -27.43
CA TYR A 553 0.53 0.68 -27.34
C TYR A 553 0.91 0.48 -25.88
N GLY A 554 1.76 -0.50 -25.61
CA GLY A 554 2.28 -0.77 -24.26
C GLY A 554 3.60 -0.05 -23.96
N GLN A 555 4.29 0.46 -24.97
CA GLN A 555 5.58 1.15 -24.87
C GLN A 555 5.71 2.24 -25.92
N SER A 556 6.69 3.14 -25.73
CA SER A 556 6.87 4.34 -26.56
C SER A 556 8.33 4.45 -27.00
N TYR A 557 8.58 4.42 -28.32
CA TYR A 557 9.90 4.64 -28.91
C TYR A 557 9.82 5.60 -30.13
N PRO A 558 10.93 6.29 -30.48
CA PRO A 558 11.05 7.06 -31.72
C PRO A 558 10.84 6.20 -32.97
N ASP A 559 10.48 6.82 -34.07
CA ASP A 559 10.45 6.14 -35.37
C ASP A 559 11.87 5.68 -35.75
N ALA A 560 11.98 4.57 -36.48
CA ALA A 560 13.27 4.00 -36.85
C ALA A 560 14.18 4.98 -37.63
N SER A 561 13.60 5.90 -38.37
CA SER A 561 14.34 6.94 -39.13
C SER A 561 14.94 8.05 -38.27
N GLU A 562 14.54 8.15 -36.99
CA GLU A 562 15.01 9.16 -36.04
C GLU A 562 16.26 8.72 -35.27
N TYR A 563 16.64 7.44 -35.39
CA TYR A 563 17.84 6.92 -34.75
C TYR A 563 19.12 7.31 -35.51
N PRO A 564 20.15 7.74 -34.78
CA PRO A 564 21.47 7.97 -35.38
C PRO A 564 22.06 6.73 -36.05
N ALA A 565 22.86 6.92 -37.07
CA ALA A 565 23.54 5.84 -37.77
C ALA A 565 24.41 5.04 -36.75
N GLY A 566 24.28 3.72 -36.81
CA GLY A 566 25.00 2.78 -35.93
C GLY A 566 24.25 2.38 -34.65
N LEU A 567 23.10 2.98 -34.34
CA LEU A 567 22.20 2.50 -33.32
C LEU A 567 21.07 1.67 -33.94
N SER A 568 20.79 0.50 -33.36
CA SER A 568 19.67 -0.34 -33.75
C SER A 568 18.39 0.23 -33.14
N PRO A 569 17.37 0.64 -33.93
CA PRO A 569 16.13 1.17 -33.39
C PRO A 569 15.39 0.19 -32.50
N SER A 570 14.92 0.63 -31.36
CA SER A 570 13.83 -0.04 -30.65
C SER A 570 12.53 0.12 -31.44
N THR A 571 11.66 -0.85 -31.38
CA THR A 571 10.39 -0.85 -32.13
C THR A 571 9.23 -1.07 -31.19
N GLN A 572 8.09 -0.50 -31.52
CA GLN A 572 6.83 -0.72 -30.84
C GLN A 572 5.78 -1.22 -31.82
N SER A 573 4.90 -2.06 -31.35
CA SER A 573 3.73 -2.54 -32.09
C SER A 573 2.48 -2.20 -31.29
N ALA A 574 1.39 -1.94 -32.01
CA ALA A 574 0.08 -1.85 -31.36
C ALA A 574 -0.24 -3.17 -30.66
N LEU A 575 -0.90 -3.08 -29.49
CA LEU A 575 -1.46 -4.22 -28.79
C LEU A 575 -2.70 -4.70 -29.58
N SER A 576 -2.57 -5.82 -30.30
CA SER A 576 -3.55 -6.24 -31.30
C SER A 576 -4.92 -6.59 -30.73
N MET A 577 -4.98 -6.93 -29.42
CA MET A 577 -6.22 -7.23 -28.70
C MET A 577 -6.97 -5.97 -28.27
N TYR A 578 -6.37 -4.77 -28.36
CA TYR A 578 -6.93 -3.54 -27.77
C TYR A 578 -7.07 -2.42 -28.79
N THR A 579 -8.17 -1.69 -28.69
CA THR A 579 -8.38 -0.44 -29.46
C THR A 579 -9.22 0.55 -28.64
N VAL A 580 -9.09 1.84 -28.91
CA VAL A 580 -10.05 2.86 -28.47
C VAL A 580 -11.12 3.00 -29.54
N PRO A 581 -12.37 2.53 -29.31
CA PRO A 581 -13.48 2.69 -30.24
C PRO A 581 -13.82 4.16 -30.48
N ALA A 582 -14.34 4.48 -31.67
CA ALA A 582 -14.59 5.87 -32.10
C ALA A 582 -15.63 6.62 -31.25
N ASP A 583 -16.55 5.90 -30.64
CA ASP A 583 -17.64 6.41 -29.79
C ASP A 583 -17.29 6.48 -28.29
N GLN A 584 -16.08 6.05 -27.92
CA GLN A 584 -15.64 6.01 -26.52
C GLN A 584 -14.69 7.16 -26.18
N ALA A 585 -14.58 7.44 -24.88
CA ALA A 585 -13.64 8.38 -24.31
C ALA A 585 -12.89 7.75 -23.13
N TYR A 586 -11.62 8.13 -22.99
CA TYR A 586 -10.75 7.67 -21.90
C TYR A 586 -10.06 8.86 -21.24
N VAL A 587 -9.65 8.70 -19.99
CA VAL A 587 -8.96 9.76 -19.25
C VAL A 587 -7.48 9.72 -19.59
N ALA A 588 -6.94 10.85 -20.05
CA ALA A 588 -5.49 11.04 -20.12
C ALA A 588 -4.94 11.20 -18.69
N THR A 589 -4.00 10.34 -18.31
CA THR A 589 -3.39 10.38 -16.98
C THR A 589 -2.32 11.46 -16.87
N ARG A 590 -1.77 11.92 -18.01
CA ARG A 590 -0.75 12.97 -18.08
C ARG A 590 -0.74 13.67 -19.46
N PRO A 591 -0.12 14.86 -19.56
CA PRO A 591 0.09 15.53 -20.86
C PRO A 591 0.88 14.64 -21.82
N PRO A 592 0.71 14.82 -23.16
CA PRO A 592 1.40 13.98 -24.14
C PRO A 592 2.91 14.23 -24.11
N ALA A 593 3.69 13.17 -23.98
CA ALA A 593 5.14 13.20 -23.98
C ALA A 593 5.71 12.81 -25.36
N VAL A 594 6.87 13.33 -25.71
CA VAL A 594 7.64 12.87 -26.88
C VAL A 594 8.10 11.44 -26.66
N THR A 595 8.20 10.67 -27.75
CA THR A 595 8.81 9.35 -27.74
C THR A 595 10.31 9.47 -27.53
N ASP A 596 10.91 8.57 -26.74
CA ASP A 596 12.35 8.57 -26.49
C ASP A 596 12.90 7.15 -26.30
N ASP A 597 14.23 7.04 -26.34
CA ASP A 597 14.96 5.80 -26.09
C ASP A 597 16.37 6.10 -25.54
N TYR A 598 16.96 5.17 -24.82
CA TYR A 598 18.29 5.32 -24.24
C TYR A 598 19.21 4.14 -24.50
N PHE A 599 20.42 4.45 -24.97
CA PHE A 599 21.46 3.47 -25.28
C PHE A 599 22.66 3.59 -24.32
N LYS A 600 22.76 2.69 -23.38
CA LYS A 600 23.87 2.61 -22.42
C LYS A 600 25.23 2.58 -23.09
N SER A 601 25.38 1.82 -24.17
CA SER A 601 26.67 1.60 -24.84
C SER A 601 27.29 2.89 -25.41
N SER A 602 26.46 3.89 -25.73
CA SER A 602 26.89 5.19 -26.25
C SER A 602 26.54 6.37 -25.33
N GLY A 603 25.74 6.13 -24.26
CA GLY A 603 25.18 7.22 -23.45
C GLY A 603 24.21 8.12 -24.23
N THR A 604 23.68 7.64 -25.35
CA THR A 604 22.85 8.43 -26.28
C THR A 604 21.39 8.34 -25.89
N VAL A 605 20.73 9.50 -25.78
CA VAL A 605 19.27 9.62 -25.75
C VAL A 605 18.80 9.97 -27.15
N VAL A 606 17.83 9.21 -27.66
CA VAL A 606 17.15 9.49 -28.93
C VAL A 606 15.78 10.06 -28.61
N LEU A 607 15.47 11.23 -29.12
CA LEU A 607 14.17 11.88 -28.98
C LEU A 607 13.43 11.82 -30.31
N GLY A 608 12.19 11.37 -30.30
CA GLY A 608 11.33 11.33 -31.47
C GLY A 608 10.52 12.62 -31.68
N GLY A 609 9.98 12.78 -32.86
CA GLY A 609 9.09 13.89 -33.23
C GLY A 609 7.62 13.67 -32.84
N LYS A 610 7.23 12.42 -32.61
CA LYS A 610 5.85 12.07 -32.24
C LYS A 610 5.64 12.19 -30.73
N LYS A 611 4.40 12.47 -30.36
CA LYS A 611 3.97 12.47 -28.95
C LYS A 611 2.91 11.42 -28.72
N MET A 612 2.90 10.87 -27.51
CA MET A 612 1.87 9.92 -27.05
C MET A 612 1.23 10.41 -25.76
N TYR A 613 -0.09 10.21 -25.65
CA TYR A 613 -0.81 10.31 -24.38
C TYR A 613 -0.73 8.97 -23.66
N THR A 614 -0.56 9.01 -22.35
CA THR A 614 -0.87 7.89 -21.47
C THR A 614 -2.33 8.00 -21.03
N ILE A 615 -3.11 6.93 -21.17
CA ILE A 615 -4.54 6.91 -20.84
C ILE A 615 -4.85 5.76 -19.85
N GLN A 616 -5.84 5.97 -18.97
CA GLN A 616 -6.44 4.89 -18.20
C GLN A 616 -7.37 4.09 -19.13
N TYR A 617 -6.93 2.90 -19.55
CA TYR A 617 -7.64 2.10 -20.55
C TYR A 617 -8.44 0.93 -19.94
N ASN A 618 -7.81 0.16 -19.13
CA ASN A 618 -8.39 -0.92 -18.30
C ASN A 618 -7.78 -0.84 -16.89
N HIS A 619 -7.47 -1.94 -16.24
CA HIS A 619 -6.71 -1.95 -14.99
C HIS A 619 -5.31 -1.32 -15.16
N ARG A 620 -4.79 -1.30 -16.39
CA ARG A 620 -3.47 -0.78 -16.77
C ARG A 620 -3.59 0.51 -17.56
N VAL A 621 -2.54 1.30 -17.54
CA VAL A 621 -2.40 2.46 -18.42
C VAL A 621 -1.78 2.01 -19.74
N VAL A 622 -2.20 2.63 -20.85
CA VAL A 622 -1.66 2.37 -22.19
C VAL A 622 -1.37 3.69 -22.92
N LEU A 623 -0.74 3.61 -24.08
CA LEU A 623 -0.32 4.75 -24.86
C LEU A 623 -1.12 4.86 -26.17
N VAL A 624 -1.43 6.10 -26.58
CA VAL A 624 -2.02 6.42 -27.87
C VAL A 624 -1.29 7.60 -28.52
N TYR A 625 -1.12 7.60 -29.84
CA TYR A 625 -0.51 8.73 -30.52
C TYR A 625 -1.37 9.99 -30.40
N ALA A 626 -0.75 11.12 -30.05
CA ALA A 626 -1.45 12.37 -29.84
C ALA A 626 -2.14 12.89 -31.13
N ASN A 627 -1.62 12.55 -32.31
CA ASN A 627 -2.20 12.96 -33.59
C ASN A 627 -3.43 12.12 -33.98
N ASP A 628 -3.66 10.98 -33.36
CA ASP A 628 -4.78 10.11 -33.66
C ASP A 628 -6.01 10.42 -32.80
N VAL A 629 -5.87 11.34 -31.85
CA VAL A 629 -6.90 11.66 -30.85
C VAL A 629 -7.12 13.15 -30.69
N THR A 630 -8.27 13.50 -30.13
CA THR A 630 -8.57 14.86 -29.65
C THR A 630 -8.63 14.82 -28.12
N ALA A 631 -8.09 15.87 -27.50
CA ALA A 631 -8.09 16.04 -26.04
C ALA A 631 -9.04 17.18 -25.65
N THR A 632 -9.95 16.92 -24.73
CA THR A 632 -10.92 17.91 -24.23
C THR A 632 -10.82 18.01 -22.71
N PRO A 633 -10.61 19.19 -22.11
CA PRO A 633 -10.58 19.36 -20.67
C PRO A 633 -11.98 19.19 -20.07
N VAL A 634 -12.05 18.52 -18.91
CA VAL A 634 -13.24 18.44 -18.06
C VAL A 634 -13.12 19.52 -16.99
N SER A 635 -13.79 20.66 -17.20
CA SER A 635 -13.83 21.76 -16.26
C SER A 635 -14.91 21.56 -15.18
N HIS A 636 -14.72 22.17 -14.00
CA HIS A 636 -15.80 22.38 -13.04
C HIS A 636 -16.90 23.23 -13.70
N HIS A 637 -18.11 22.73 -13.79
CA HIS A 637 -19.26 23.61 -13.83
C HIS A 637 -19.50 24.13 -12.41
N TRP A 638 -19.12 25.39 -12.16
CA TRP A 638 -19.70 26.14 -11.06
C TRP A 638 -21.17 26.30 -11.41
N GLU A 639 -22.05 25.55 -10.75
CA GLU A 639 -23.42 26.01 -10.62
C GLU A 639 -23.34 27.28 -9.77
N ASP A 640 -23.42 28.43 -10.40
CA ASP A 640 -23.69 29.69 -9.73
C ASP A 640 -25.03 29.50 -9.00
N GLY A 641 -24.94 29.15 -7.72
CA GLY A 641 -26.10 29.09 -6.84
C GLY A 641 -26.66 30.50 -6.68
N ASN A 642 -27.85 30.68 -7.19
CA ASN A 642 -28.74 31.77 -6.77
C ASN A 642 -29.21 31.56 -5.32
#